data_f5a9f8b9e7d0668f13d4ce210afbeb9b
#
_entry.id   f5a9f8b9e7d0668f13d4ce210afbeb9b
#
_cell.length_a   1.000
_cell.length_b   1.000
_cell.length_c   1.000
_cell.angle_alpha   90.00
_cell.angle_beta   90.00
_cell.angle_gamma   90.00
#
_symmetry.space_group_name_H-M   'P 1'
#
loop_
_entity.id
_entity.type
_entity.pdbx_description
1 polymer ?
#
loop_
_entity_poly.entity_id
_entity_poly.type
_entity_poly.pdbx_seq_one_letter_code
_entity_poly.pdbx_strand_id
1 'polypeptide(L)'
;MFKIGLDRTSRSVVFALLAEALFLAGCGGGGNNTSAPPVTTPQAATPAFSVSAGSYTTLQSVALSDSTGGASIYYTTDGTTPSTSSTLYAAPIPLAATTTLEALATASGYNNSSVAMAKYTIQLPAAPAIPTLSDIHQGFIYQIVTDRFFNGDTSNDNPPESAGLFDPNGFTNPTDWHLYWGGDLAGIEQKMSYLKSMGVAAIWISPPVDDIRVNAGSSNGETGYHGYWPRDMMQIDEHFGDSANSWAAFDNLVTAAHADGIRVIADFVANHTNPIGAGEDGSLYNNGTLVTTYSTDTGAAPYYHHTPNISNYEDRYQLQYYTLESLADLDQTNPWVDQYLKGAMVHLLNHGVDGFRLDAIKDVNWGWEYSAENAIANWSGSPSLPAATARPFLFGEWMEGSGDPLYPDSVKFSNQSGINLLDYTLYYQLADVFGSNKSFTEIDNELTLEDAGASSGTAQAFAQPNDLVTFFDNHDNARIMTLGADQMGVKQAMSFLLTCRGVPTLYYGDEQYLHNDTGGGTDPYNRNAMTSFGANDATLLIQYLAALRAANPAVAFGTMQQRWINDDVYIYERKLGNNVVLVAINKNKSTDQSITGLDTYLPPGSYSDYLAQTMGGTAIVVTGAVGSNNPVTAFRLPHRSVSIWVSTGSVGPSIGSITPRAANPGATVTVSGAGFGAAAGTLSFTSGSSTIAAAAALWSDGKITAVVPAIAAGAATVTVTQGTQTSNAAPFLVNTSVLLPVNFSVSGLPALSATDVVMLSGSVAELGNWATSFNGAIGPVTLPPTGGGLLTVSVPAGAAVQFKFLVLHGDGSVTWEHGANHSATIPASGVGNVAVVWQN
;
A
#
# COMPACT_ATOMS: atom_id res chain seq x y z
N MET A 1 -13.54 2.67 -12.60
CA MET A 1 -14.94 2.62 -12.09
C MET A 1 -15.65 1.38 -12.59
N PHE A 2 -15.57 0.28 -11.89
CA PHE A 2 -16.34 -0.92 -12.22
C PHE A 2 -17.72 -0.85 -11.54
N LYS A 3 -18.77 -0.66 -12.32
CA LYS A 3 -20.15 -0.86 -11.89
C LYS A 3 -20.48 -2.35 -11.98
N ILE A 4 -20.36 -3.08 -10.88
CA ILE A 4 -21.06 -4.35 -10.74
C ILE A 4 -22.44 -4.03 -10.19
N GLY A 5 -23.45 -4.14 -11.04
CA GLY A 5 -24.85 -3.99 -10.68
C GLY A 5 -25.34 -5.18 -9.87
N LEU A 6 -25.55 -5.00 -8.60
CA LEU A 6 -26.35 -5.90 -7.77
C LEU A 6 -27.79 -5.41 -7.74
N ASP A 7 -28.62 -6.14 -8.46
CA ASP A 7 -30.08 -5.99 -8.46
C ASP A 7 -30.63 -6.35 -7.07
N ARG A 8 -31.09 -5.35 -6.32
CA ARG A 8 -31.88 -5.53 -5.09
C ARG A 8 -33.31 -5.13 -5.35
N THR A 9 -34.12 -6.12 -5.58
CA THR A 9 -35.58 -6.00 -5.56
C THR A 9 -36.08 -5.42 -4.24
N SER A 10 -36.63 -4.23 -4.32
CA SER A 10 -37.31 -3.51 -3.26
C SER A 10 -38.52 -4.27 -2.71
N ARG A 11 -38.61 -4.46 -1.42
CA ARG A 11 -39.88 -4.69 -0.71
C ARG A 11 -40.20 -3.45 0.12
N SER A 12 -41.08 -2.63 -0.42
CA SER A 12 -41.74 -1.56 0.31
C SER A 12 -42.73 -2.15 1.31
N VAL A 13 -42.54 -1.80 2.57
CA VAL A 13 -43.58 -2.01 3.60
C VAL A 13 -44.23 -0.66 3.86
N VAL A 14 -45.48 -0.55 3.48
CA VAL A 14 -46.36 0.60 3.73
C VAL A 14 -46.90 0.49 5.16
N PHE A 15 -46.59 1.47 6.02
CA PHE A 15 -47.34 1.67 7.27
C PHE A 15 -48.40 2.73 7.06
N ALA A 16 -49.65 2.30 7.20
CA ALA A 16 -50.84 3.17 7.19
C ALA A 16 -50.99 3.83 8.57
N LEU A 17 -51.04 5.14 8.58
CA LEU A 17 -51.55 5.92 9.73
C LEU A 17 -53.07 5.90 9.74
N LEU A 18 -53.70 5.37 10.80
CA LEU A 18 -55.09 5.65 11.13
C LEU A 18 -55.11 6.83 12.13
N ALA A 19 -55.75 7.91 11.70
CA ALA A 19 -56.13 8.99 12.57
C ALA A 19 -57.62 8.78 12.94
N GLU A 20 -57.92 8.58 14.23
CA GLU A 20 -59.29 8.72 14.73
C GLU A 20 -59.44 10.05 15.47
N ALA A 21 -60.28 10.86 14.93
CA ALA A 21 -60.79 12.05 15.59
C ALA A 21 -62.10 11.73 16.37
N LEU A 22 -62.11 12.01 17.63
CA LEU A 22 -63.33 11.93 18.45
C LEU A 22 -63.72 13.33 18.90
N PHE A 23 -64.81 13.85 18.36
CA PHE A 23 -65.55 15.00 18.86
C PHE A 23 -66.45 14.62 20.00
N LEU A 24 -66.34 15.35 21.10
CA LEU A 24 -67.50 15.42 22.05
C LEU A 24 -67.63 16.83 22.56
N ALA A 25 -68.75 17.44 22.22
CA ALA A 25 -69.23 18.70 22.81
C ALA A 25 -70.06 18.41 24.06
N GLY A 26 -69.98 19.21 25.05
CA GLY A 26 -70.88 19.19 26.22
C GLY A 26 -70.72 20.42 27.10
N CYS A 27 -71.76 21.23 27.17
CA CYS A 27 -71.89 22.49 27.91
C CYS A 27 -71.85 22.42 29.40
N GLY A 28 -71.44 23.50 30.02
CA GLY A 28 -72.14 24.08 31.18
C GLY A 28 -71.35 24.35 32.42
N GLY A 29 -71.05 25.58 32.64
CA GLY A 29 -71.30 26.38 33.83
C GLY A 29 -70.47 26.18 35.12
N GLY A 30 -69.89 27.27 35.58
CA GLY A 30 -69.64 27.49 36.99
C GLY A 30 -68.19 27.82 37.37
N GLY A 31 -67.87 29.08 37.55
CA GLY A 31 -66.52 29.55 37.93
C GLY A 31 -66.08 29.09 39.31
N ASN A 32 -64.84 28.82 39.38
CA ASN A 32 -63.99 29.05 40.55
C ASN A 32 -62.56 29.27 40.04
N ASN A 33 -62.06 30.44 40.23
CA ASN A 33 -60.65 30.79 40.07
C ASN A 33 -59.82 30.04 41.12
N THR A 34 -59.36 28.85 40.77
CA THR A 34 -58.20 28.29 41.46
C THR A 34 -57.11 28.28 40.39
N SER A 35 -56.08 29.13 40.58
CA SER A 35 -54.87 29.09 39.80
C SER A 35 -54.28 27.68 39.88
N ALA A 36 -54.25 26.96 38.76
CA ALA A 36 -53.50 25.71 38.70
C ALA A 36 -52.06 25.95 39.15
N PRO A 37 -51.46 25.03 39.91
CA PRO A 37 -50.04 25.14 40.25
C PRO A 37 -49.24 25.18 38.95
N PRO A 38 -48.11 25.93 38.91
CA PRO A 38 -47.29 26.00 37.71
C PRO A 38 -46.90 24.57 37.30
N VAL A 39 -47.22 24.19 36.08
CA VAL A 39 -46.73 22.91 35.50
C VAL A 39 -45.24 23.04 35.37
N THR A 40 -44.49 22.50 36.34
CA THR A 40 -43.03 22.43 36.25
C THR A 40 -42.68 21.36 35.24
N THR A 41 -42.09 21.77 34.14
CA THR A 41 -41.51 20.82 33.14
C THR A 41 -40.52 19.90 33.88
N PRO A 42 -40.70 18.57 33.84
CA PRO A 42 -39.76 17.68 34.52
C PRO A 42 -38.36 17.82 33.93
N GLN A 43 -37.34 17.52 34.73
CA GLN A 43 -35.95 17.52 34.30
C GLN A 43 -35.59 16.13 33.79
N ALA A 44 -34.81 16.03 32.70
CA ALA A 44 -34.24 14.79 32.23
C ALA A 44 -33.28 14.19 33.29
N ALA A 45 -33.15 12.87 33.31
CA ALA A 45 -32.22 12.20 34.23
C ALA A 45 -30.77 12.60 33.91
N THR A 46 -29.91 12.60 34.92
CA THR A 46 -28.47 12.83 34.69
C THR A 46 -27.85 11.62 34.06
N PRO A 47 -27.08 11.77 32.94
CA PRO A 47 -26.42 10.65 32.28
C PRO A 47 -25.53 9.81 33.20
N ALA A 48 -25.51 8.50 33.01
CA ALA A 48 -24.68 7.59 33.76
C ALA A 48 -23.52 7.08 32.87
N PHE A 49 -22.35 6.92 33.48
CA PHE A 49 -21.15 6.38 32.86
C PHE A 49 -20.98 4.89 33.20
N SER A 50 -20.70 4.04 32.24
CA SER A 50 -20.49 2.59 32.41
C SER A 50 -19.22 2.28 33.21
N VAL A 51 -18.24 3.19 33.20
CA VAL A 51 -16.96 3.09 33.91
C VAL A 51 -16.94 4.18 35.02
N SER A 52 -16.56 3.84 36.22
CA SER A 52 -16.44 4.81 37.31
C SER A 52 -15.27 5.75 37.11
N ALA A 53 -15.34 6.99 37.65
CA ALA A 53 -14.18 7.87 37.70
C ALA A 53 -13.04 7.21 38.51
N GLY A 54 -11.80 7.36 38.07
CA GLY A 54 -10.66 6.74 38.74
C GLY A 54 -9.36 6.78 37.95
N SER A 55 -8.36 6.04 38.44
CA SER A 55 -7.07 5.84 37.77
C SER A 55 -7.00 4.45 37.20
N TYR A 56 -6.58 4.37 35.95
CA TYR A 56 -6.53 3.14 35.14
C TYR A 56 -5.17 3.00 34.49
N THR A 57 -4.67 1.78 34.43
CA THR A 57 -3.43 1.41 33.73
C THR A 57 -3.71 0.73 32.40
N THR A 58 -4.98 0.66 31.99
CA THR A 58 -5.44 0.11 30.72
C THR A 58 -6.36 1.12 30.04
N LEU A 59 -6.50 0.99 28.71
CA LEU A 59 -7.50 1.72 27.94
C LEU A 59 -8.89 1.51 28.54
N GLN A 60 -9.70 2.55 28.55
CA GLN A 60 -11.09 2.48 28.99
C GLN A 60 -12.03 2.78 27.82
N SER A 61 -13.21 2.18 27.84
CA SER A 61 -14.29 2.47 26.90
C SER A 61 -15.54 2.77 27.71
N VAL A 62 -15.99 4.03 27.66
CA VAL A 62 -17.07 4.53 28.51
C VAL A 62 -18.35 4.65 27.70
N ALA A 63 -19.32 3.79 28.01
CA ALA A 63 -20.67 3.94 27.47
C ALA A 63 -21.46 4.94 28.34
N LEU A 64 -22.29 5.76 27.67
CA LEU A 64 -23.22 6.69 28.30
C LEU A 64 -24.63 6.13 28.21
N SER A 65 -25.42 6.32 29.24
CA SER A 65 -26.82 5.95 29.26
C SER A 65 -27.66 6.97 30.02
N ASP A 66 -28.95 7.10 29.64
CA ASP A 66 -29.92 7.93 30.33
C ASP A 66 -31.24 7.17 30.51
N SER A 67 -31.91 7.36 31.65
CA SER A 67 -33.17 6.69 31.94
C SER A 67 -34.41 7.42 31.39
N THR A 68 -34.24 8.64 30.87
CA THR A 68 -35.34 9.41 30.26
C THR A 68 -35.65 8.87 28.87
N GLY A 69 -36.87 8.46 28.62
CA GLY A 69 -37.27 7.94 27.31
C GLY A 69 -37.09 8.97 26.21
N GLY A 70 -36.38 8.57 25.13
CA GLY A 70 -36.10 9.43 23.99
C GLY A 70 -35.04 10.51 24.23
N ALA A 71 -34.20 10.36 25.28
CA ALA A 71 -33.12 11.30 25.54
C ALA A 71 -31.99 11.19 24.49
N SER A 72 -31.51 12.37 24.09
CA SER A 72 -30.24 12.55 23.39
C SER A 72 -29.17 12.96 24.39
N ILE A 73 -27.99 12.33 24.36
CA ILE A 73 -26.89 12.66 25.27
C ILE A 73 -25.82 13.38 24.45
N TYR A 74 -25.39 14.55 24.96
CA TYR A 74 -24.26 15.35 24.43
C TYR A 74 -23.12 15.31 25.41
N TYR A 75 -21.88 15.27 24.92
CA TYR A 75 -20.71 15.14 25.77
C TYR A 75 -19.52 15.99 25.33
N THR A 76 -18.60 16.22 26.27
CA THR A 76 -17.26 16.80 26.05
C THR A 76 -16.20 15.94 26.73
N THR A 77 -14.96 15.96 26.21
CA THR A 77 -13.83 15.17 26.73
C THR A 77 -12.72 16.03 27.33
N ASP A 78 -12.85 17.33 27.24
CA ASP A 78 -11.89 18.34 27.72
C ASP A 78 -12.24 18.98 29.07
N GLY A 79 -13.37 18.56 29.64
CA GLY A 79 -13.91 19.14 30.92
C GLY A 79 -14.65 20.46 30.73
N THR A 80 -14.97 20.84 29.49
CA THR A 80 -15.89 21.94 29.20
C THR A 80 -17.33 21.49 29.41
N THR A 81 -18.21 22.38 29.87
CA THR A 81 -19.62 22.06 30.11
C THR A 81 -20.36 21.78 28.78
N PRO A 82 -20.92 20.58 28.59
CA PRO A 82 -21.59 20.21 27.36
C PRO A 82 -22.90 20.98 27.13
N SER A 83 -23.20 21.25 25.85
CA SER A 83 -24.45 21.85 25.38
C SER A 83 -25.02 21.03 24.22
N THR A 84 -26.17 21.43 23.67
CA THR A 84 -26.76 20.77 22.49
C THR A 84 -25.95 20.98 21.20
N SER A 85 -24.92 21.81 21.22
CA SER A 85 -23.93 21.95 20.15
C SER A 85 -22.67 21.11 20.36
N SER A 86 -22.56 20.42 21.52
CA SER A 86 -21.47 19.49 21.78
C SER A 86 -21.67 18.17 21.03
N THR A 87 -20.68 17.27 21.06
CA THR A 87 -20.73 15.98 20.39
C THR A 87 -21.93 15.14 20.85
N LEU A 88 -22.76 14.70 19.92
CA LEU A 88 -23.86 13.77 20.20
C LEU A 88 -23.30 12.36 20.45
N TYR A 89 -23.73 11.74 21.54
CA TYR A 89 -23.30 10.39 21.88
C TYR A 89 -23.96 9.34 20.96
N ALA A 90 -23.17 8.56 20.26
CA ALA A 90 -23.61 7.49 19.37
C ALA A 90 -22.99 6.11 19.71
N ALA A 91 -21.80 6.08 20.30
CA ALA A 91 -21.07 4.86 20.62
C ALA A 91 -20.19 5.04 21.88
N PRO A 92 -19.73 3.95 22.53
CA PRO A 92 -18.81 4.04 23.66
C PRO A 92 -17.56 4.87 23.35
N ILE A 93 -17.19 5.75 24.25
CA ILE A 93 -16.10 6.72 24.11
C ILE A 93 -14.79 6.06 24.52
N PRO A 94 -13.82 5.89 23.62
CA PRO A 94 -12.51 5.35 23.96
C PRO A 94 -11.68 6.41 24.70
N LEU A 95 -11.06 6.03 25.81
CA LEU A 95 -10.19 6.88 26.61
C LEU A 95 -8.77 6.28 26.65
N ALA A 96 -7.85 6.86 25.87
CA ALA A 96 -6.44 6.48 25.83
C ALA A 96 -5.54 7.42 26.65
N ALA A 97 -6.06 8.58 27.03
CA ALA A 97 -5.35 9.59 27.84
C ALA A 97 -6.20 10.06 29.02
N THR A 98 -5.57 10.76 29.98
CA THR A 98 -6.28 11.37 31.09
C THR A 98 -7.34 12.34 30.56
N THR A 99 -8.61 12.07 30.89
CA THR A 99 -9.77 12.73 30.30
C THR A 99 -10.74 13.13 31.39
N THR A 100 -11.31 14.32 31.31
CA THR A 100 -12.49 14.72 32.08
C THR A 100 -13.69 14.68 31.14
N LEU A 101 -14.54 13.67 31.33
CA LEU A 101 -15.74 13.47 30.55
C LEU A 101 -16.92 14.14 31.25
N GLU A 102 -17.60 15.05 30.53
CA GLU A 102 -18.87 15.64 30.97
C GLU A 102 -19.99 15.30 30.03
N ALA A 103 -21.20 15.07 30.52
CA ALA A 103 -22.34 14.67 29.70
C ALA A 103 -23.64 15.36 30.15
N LEU A 104 -24.47 15.73 29.17
CA LEU A 104 -25.78 16.39 29.34
C LEU A 104 -26.83 15.62 28.52
N ALA A 105 -27.96 15.29 29.12
CA ALA A 105 -29.11 14.72 28.44
C ALA A 105 -30.19 15.75 28.13
N THR A 106 -30.82 15.63 26.94
CA THR A 106 -31.97 16.42 26.53
C THR A 106 -33.07 15.51 26.01
N ALA A 107 -34.33 15.80 26.35
CA ALA A 107 -35.48 15.06 25.84
C ALA A 107 -36.67 15.97 25.56
N SER A 108 -37.50 15.64 24.60
CA SER A 108 -38.72 16.39 24.30
C SER A 108 -39.68 16.39 25.51
N GLY A 109 -40.12 17.57 25.94
CA GLY A 109 -41.00 17.70 27.10
C GLY A 109 -40.27 17.73 28.46
N TYR A 110 -38.97 17.75 28.49
CA TYR A 110 -38.13 17.85 29.66
C TYR A 110 -37.22 19.08 29.62
N ASN A 111 -36.85 19.60 30.78
CA ASN A 111 -35.70 20.49 30.90
C ASN A 111 -34.42 19.65 30.78
N ASN A 112 -33.30 20.27 30.35
CA ASN A 112 -32.00 19.61 30.28
C ASN A 112 -31.63 18.97 31.61
N SER A 113 -30.94 17.85 31.61
CA SER A 113 -30.42 17.19 32.79
C SER A 113 -29.41 18.09 33.56
N SER A 114 -29.07 17.69 34.75
CA SER A 114 -27.80 18.11 35.35
C SER A 114 -26.63 17.50 34.55
N VAL A 115 -25.49 18.18 34.53
CA VAL A 115 -24.28 17.67 33.90
C VAL A 115 -23.68 16.54 34.73
N ALA A 116 -23.47 15.39 34.14
CA ALA A 116 -22.67 14.32 34.74
C ALA A 116 -21.18 14.63 34.48
N MET A 117 -20.30 14.38 35.44
CA MET A 117 -18.86 14.57 35.31
C MET A 117 -18.11 13.33 35.85
N ALA A 118 -17.11 12.87 35.11
CA ALA A 118 -16.16 11.85 35.57
C ALA A 118 -14.75 12.16 35.08
N LYS A 119 -13.78 12.12 35.98
CA LYS A 119 -12.35 12.22 35.61
C LYS A 119 -11.72 10.84 35.58
N TYR A 120 -11.15 10.51 34.47
CA TYR A 120 -10.40 9.29 34.23
C TYR A 120 -8.92 9.65 34.13
N THR A 121 -8.08 9.16 35.03
CA THR A 121 -6.64 9.31 34.96
C THR A 121 -6.08 8.04 34.28
N ILE A 122 -5.72 8.15 33.03
CA ILE A 122 -5.21 7.01 32.27
C ILE A 122 -3.67 7.07 32.30
N GLN A 123 -3.05 6.03 32.84
CA GLN A 123 -1.60 5.86 32.94
C GLN A 123 -1.22 4.54 32.28
N LEU A 124 -1.33 4.50 30.96
CA LEU A 124 -0.93 3.31 30.20
C LEU A 124 0.56 3.04 30.42
N PRO A 125 0.98 1.76 30.46
CA PRO A 125 2.39 1.44 30.32
C PRO A 125 2.93 2.09 29.05
N ALA A 126 4.12 2.65 29.11
CA ALA A 126 4.77 3.16 27.91
C ALA A 126 4.87 2.02 26.89
N ALA A 127 4.58 2.31 25.62
CA ALA A 127 4.85 1.38 24.54
C ALA A 127 6.35 1.02 24.57
N PRO A 128 6.72 -0.21 24.16
CA PRO A 128 8.13 -0.58 24.03
C PRO A 128 8.84 0.41 23.10
N ALA A 129 10.10 0.74 23.43
CA ALA A 129 10.90 1.58 22.54
C ALA A 129 11.08 0.89 21.18
N ILE A 130 10.88 1.63 20.10
CA ILE A 130 11.10 1.15 18.75
C ILE A 130 12.60 1.26 18.46
N PRO A 131 13.31 0.16 18.14
CA PRO A 131 14.71 0.20 17.74
C PRO A 131 14.92 1.03 16.47
N THR A 132 16.15 1.51 16.27
CA THR A 132 16.53 2.14 14.99
C THR A 132 16.36 1.13 13.87
N LEU A 133 15.61 1.49 12.83
CA LEU A 133 15.35 0.64 11.68
C LEU A 133 16.53 0.65 10.71
N SER A 134 17.00 -0.51 10.34
CA SER A 134 18.03 -0.67 9.30
C SER A 134 17.43 -0.98 7.93
N ASP A 135 16.18 -1.46 7.92
CA ASP A 135 15.49 -1.89 6.72
C ASP A 135 13.99 -1.53 6.76
N ILE A 136 13.38 -1.36 5.58
CA ILE A 136 11.96 -1.02 5.46
C ILE A 136 11.04 -2.13 6.00
N HIS A 137 11.46 -3.40 5.91
CA HIS A 137 10.71 -4.55 6.41
C HIS A 137 10.57 -4.56 7.95
N GLN A 138 11.44 -3.83 8.66
CA GLN A 138 11.41 -3.73 10.12
C GLN A 138 10.38 -2.73 10.66
N GLY A 139 9.74 -1.96 9.78
CA GLY A 139 8.68 -1.02 10.11
C GLY A 139 7.53 -1.13 9.12
N PHE A 140 6.94 -0.01 8.78
CA PHE A 140 5.87 0.08 7.80
C PHE A 140 5.96 1.38 6.99
N ILE A 141 5.33 1.39 5.82
CA ILE A 141 5.14 2.56 4.98
C ILE A 141 3.87 3.29 5.47
N TYR A 142 3.93 4.61 5.54
CA TYR A 142 2.78 5.44 5.81
C TYR A 142 2.47 6.26 4.56
N GLN A 143 1.34 5.94 3.90
CA GLN A 143 0.93 6.58 2.65
C GLN A 143 0.22 7.90 2.95
N ILE A 144 0.59 8.97 2.25
CA ILE A 144 0.10 10.33 2.44
C ILE A 144 -0.38 10.90 1.10
N VAL A 145 -1.63 11.38 1.05
CA VAL A 145 -2.06 12.34 0.03
C VAL A 145 -1.69 13.73 0.54
N THR A 146 -0.71 14.35 -0.08
CA THR A 146 -0.05 15.57 0.40
C THR A 146 -1.04 16.67 0.73
N ASP A 147 -1.93 16.99 -0.21
CA ASP A 147 -2.93 18.06 -0.05
C ASP A 147 -3.93 17.83 1.09
N ARG A 148 -4.12 16.59 1.54
CA ARG A 148 -5.12 16.20 2.54
C ARG A 148 -4.53 15.98 3.93
N PHE A 149 -3.21 16.04 4.09
CA PHE A 149 -2.54 15.65 5.31
C PHE A 149 -2.46 16.79 6.34
N PHE A 150 -1.77 17.86 6.03
CA PHE A 150 -1.66 19.01 6.92
C PHE A 150 -1.17 20.24 6.17
N ASN A 151 -1.85 21.38 6.35
CA ASN A 151 -1.42 22.67 5.81
C ASN A 151 -0.34 23.28 6.73
N GLY A 152 0.88 23.31 6.25
CA GLY A 152 2.06 23.80 6.97
C GLY A 152 2.47 25.22 6.58
N ASP A 153 2.18 25.63 5.35
CA ASP A 153 2.50 26.94 4.78
C ASP A 153 1.30 27.51 4.03
N THR A 154 0.55 28.40 4.66
CA THR A 154 -0.64 29.01 4.04
C THR A 154 -0.32 30.01 2.92
N SER A 155 0.96 30.28 2.62
CA SER A 155 1.35 31.18 1.53
C SER A 155 1.28 30.54 0.14
N ASN A 156 1.24 29.19 0.09
CA ASN A 156 1.11 28.42 -1.14
C ASN A 156 -0.32 27.90 -1.41
N ASP A 157 -1.30 28.21 -0.55
CA ASP A 157 -2.67 27.73 -0.67
C ASP A 157 -3.34 28.13 -2.00
N ASN A 158 -3.09 29.36 -2.47
CA ASN A 158 -3.74 29.89 -3.67
C ASN A 158 -2.75 30.66 -4.54
N PRO A 159 -1.79 29.96 -5.17
CA PRO A 159 -0.77 30.58 -6.01
C PRO A 159 -1.37 31.37 -7.18
N PRO A 160 -0.71 32.44 -7.65
CA PRO A 160 -1.24 33.29 -8.73
C PRO A 160 -1.50 32.56 -10.05
N GLU A 161 -0.71 31.51 -10.36
CA GLU A 161 -0.76 30.79 -11.62
C GLU A 161 -1.91 29.78 -11.70
N SER A 162 -2.38 29.31 -10.54
CA SER A 162 -3.54 28.40 -10.36
C SER A 162 -4.62 29.00 -9.45
N ALA A 163 -4.73 30.33 -9.43
CA ALA A 163 -5.63 31.04 -8.54
C ALA A 163 -7.10 30.60 -8.71
N GLY A 164 -7.75 30.29 -7.58
CA GLY A 164 -9.15 29.87 -7.53
C GLY A 164 -9.35 28.35 -7.52
N LEU A 165 -8.27 27.56 -7.45
CA LEU A 165 -8.32 26.10 -7.32
C LEU A 165 -8.29 25.62 -5.87
N PHE A 166 -8.29 26.53 -4.89
CA PHE A 166 -8.20 26.27 -3.46
C PHE A 166 -9.55 26.43 -2.76
N ASP A 167 -9.94 25.45 -1.91
CA ASP A 167 -11.07 25.54 -0.98
C ASP A 167 -10.56 25.86 0.44
N PRO A 168 -10.75 27.11 0.94
CA PRO A 168 -10.27 27.50 2.27
C PRO A 168 -10.96 26.77 3.42
N ASN A 169 -12.03 26.02 3.14
CA ASN A 169 -12.74 25.24 4.15
C ASN A 169 -12.37 23.73 4.10
N GLY A 170 -11.49 23.33 3.20
CA GLY A 170 -11.20 21.93 2.92
C GLY A 170 -10.90 21.09 4.16
N PHE A 171 -10.08 21.61 5.09
CA PHE A 171 -9.75 20.91 6.34
C PHE A 171 -10.86 20.94 7.41
N THR A 172 -11.90 21.76 7.27
CA THR A 172 -12.92 21.93 8.31
C THR A 172 -14.30 21.49 7.89
N ASN A 173 -14.71 21.88 6.70
CA ASN A 173 -16.01 21.56 6.10
C ASN A 173 -15.91 21.79 4.60
N PRO A 174 -15.32 20.85 3.85
CA PRO A 174 -15.04 21.01 2.44
C PRO A 174 -16.32 21.31 1.64
N THR A 175 -16.24 22.34 0.80
CA THR A 175 -17.32 22.73 -0.10
C THR A 175 -17.15 22.07 -1.46
N ASP A 176 -15.92 21.73 -1.82
CA ASP A 176 -15.58 20.99 -3.04
C ASP A 176 -14.43 20.00 -2.76
N TRP A 177 -14.67 18.72 -3.02
CA TRP A 177 -13.71 17.63 -2.82
C TRP A 177 -12.66 17.55 -3.94
N HIS A 178 -12.87 18.25 -5.06
CA HIS A 178 -12.02 18.24 -6.24
C HIS A 178 -11.02 19.42 -6.27
N LEU A 179 -11.05 20.30 -5.28
CA LEU A 179 -10.12 21.41 -5.14
C LEU A 179 -8.97 21.09 -4.20
N TYR A 180 -7.89 21.87 -4.28
CA TYR A 180 -6.83 21.85 -3.27
C TYR A 180 -7.39 22.32 -1.91
N TRP A 181 -6.89 21.71 -0.82
CA TRP A 181 -7.24 22.09 0.55
C TRP A 181 -6.07 22.70 1.31
N GLY A 182 -4.87 22.73 0.70
CA GLY A 182 -3.68 23.41 1.20
C GLY A 182 -2.74 22.53 2.02
N GLY A 183 -2.92 21.20 2.03
CA GLY A 183 -1.89 20.33 2.58
C GLY A 183 -0.63 20.37 1.71
N ASP A 184 0.55 20.36 2.33
CA ASP A 184 1.82 20.64 1.67
C ASP A 184 3.01 19.88 2.27
N LEU A 185 4.18 19.99 1.62
CA LEU A 185 5.42 19.34 2.07
C LEU A 185 5.88 19.86 3.44
N ALA A 186 5.68 21.16 3.72
CA ALA A 186 5.99 21.76 5.02
C ALA A 186 5.09 21.21 6.12
N GLY A 187 3.83 20.90 5.80
CA GLY A 187 2.88 20.24 6.70
C GLY A 187 3.32 18.83 7.06
N ILE A 188 3.78 18.06 6.09
CA ILE A 188 4.34 16.73 6.35
C ILE A 188 5.59 16.85 7.24
N GLU A 189 6.51 17.78 6.94
CA GLU A 189 7.70 18.06 7.75
C GLU A 189 7.33 18.33 9.21
N GLN A 190 6.33 19.18 9.45
CA GLN A 190 5.87 19.53 10.80
C GLN A 190 5.28 18.34 11.59
N LYS A 191 4.91 17.24 10.92
CA LYS A 191 4.37 16.04 11.55
C LYS A 191 5.38 14.89 11.68
N MET A 192 6.66 15.08 11.36
CA MET A 192 7.68 14.02 11.46
C MET A 192 7.73 13.38 12.85
N SER A 193 7.63 14.15 13.92
CA SER A 193 7.63 13.60 15.30
C SER A 193 6.44 12.67 15.56
N TYR A 194 5.26 12.96 15.00
CA TYR A 194 4.09 12.08 15.06
C TYR A 194 4.35 10.77 14.34
N LEU A 195 4.82 10.81 13.10
CA LEU A 195 5.15 9.64 12.27
C LEU A 195 6.24 8.78 12.94
N LYS A 196 7.31 9.40 13.42
CA LYS A 196 8.38 8.72 14.17
C LYS A 196 7.86 8.00 15.41
N SER A 197 6.93 8.63 16.15
CA SER A 197 6.38 8.06 17.38
C SER A 197 5.63 6.74 17.12
N MET A 198 5.06 6.56 15.95
CA MET A 198 4.37 5.35 15.52
C MET A 198 5.32 4.26 14.98
N GLY A 199 6.58 4.60 14.69
CA GLY A 199 7.54 3.64 14.10
C GLY A 199 7.47 3.53 12.58
N VAL A 200 7.05 4.60 11.92
CA VAL A 200 7.06 4.69 10.45
C VAL A 200 8.48 4.50 9.93
N ALA A 201 8.67 3.57 8.99
CA ALA A 201 9.96 3.30 8.34
C ALA A 201 10.15 4.14 7.08
N ALA A 202 9.06 4.43 6.40
CA ALA A 202 9.03 5.27 5.21
C ALA A 202 7.70 6.01 5.10
N ILE A 203 7.71 7.23 4.59
CA ILE A 203 6.52 7.88 4.06
C ILE A 203 6.45 7.62 2.55
N TRP A 204 5.25 7.33 2.04
CA TRP A 204 4.94 7.35 0.62
C TRP A 204 4.02 8.55 0.38
N ILE A 205 4.52 9.55 -0.33
CA ILE A 205 3.80 10.78 -0.66
C ILE A 205 3.23 10.70 -2.07
N SER A 206 2.01 11.24 -2.28
CA SER A 206 1.46 11.44 -3.62
C SER A 206 2.44 12.20 -4.50
N PRO A 207 2.34 12.11 -5.86
CA PRO A 207 3.33 12.72 -6.74
C PRO A 207 3.56 14.19 -6.38
N PRO A 208 4.80 14.60 -6.08
CA PRO A 208 5.08 15.96 -5.60
C PRO A 208 5.37 16.95 -6.72
N VAL A 209 5.39 16.47 -7.98
CA VAL A 209 5.81 17.25 -9.15
C VAL A 209 4.70 18.18 -9.65
N ASP A 210 5.07 19.18 -10.46
CA ASP A 210 4.16 20.22 -10.97
C ASP A 210 3.00 19.61 -11.77
N ASP A 211 1.80 19.82 -11.28
CA ASP A 211 0.55 19.30 -11.83
C ASP A 211 -0.20 20.35 -12.64
N ILE A 212 -1.36 20.01 -13.22
CA ILE A 212 -2.13 20.93 -14.03
C ILE A 212 -2.59 22.15 -13.18
N ARG A 213 -2.56 23.33 -13.80
CA ARG A 213 -2.86 24.61 -13.14
C ARG A 213 -4.25 25.15 -13.44
N VAL A 214 -5.13 24.28 -13.90
CA VAL A 214 -6.51 24.59 -14.25
C VAL A 214 -7.45 23.53 -13.70
N ASN A 215 -8.70 23.90 -13.55
CA ASN A 215 -9.74 22.93 -13.24
C ASN A 215 -10.08 22.18 -14.54
N ALA A 216 -9.80 20.90 -14.59
CA ALA A 216 -10.01 20.03 -15.74
C ALA A 216 -10.72 18.74 -15.33
N GLY A 217 -10.99 17.85 -16.28
CA GLY A 217 -11.64 16.57 -16.05
C GLY A 217 -13.13 16.57 -16.36
N SER A 218 -13.86 15.68 -15.71
CA SER A 218 -15.27 15.38 -15.99
C SER A 218 -16.22 16.57 -15.68
N SER A 219 -17.52 16.36 -15.82
CA SER A 219 -18.57 17.38 -15.67
C SER A 219 -18.55 18.18 -14.35
N ASN A 220 -17.80 17.74 -13.33
CA ASN A 220 -17.71 18.43 -12.04
C ASN A 220 -16.44 19.29 -11.90
N GLY A 221 -15.50 19.17 -12.84
CA GLY A 221 -14.19 19.81 -12.75
C GLY A 221 -13.35 19.20 -11.61
N GLU A 222 -12.05 18.98 -11.86
CA GLU A 222 -11.12 18.47 -10.87
C GLU A 222 -9.76 19.16 -11.06
N THR A 223 -9.04 19.32 -9.99
CA THR A 223 -7.69 19.91 -10.00
C THR A 223 -6.65 18.83 -9.78
N GLY A 224 -5.38 19.16 -9.95
CA GLY A 224 -4.26 18.25 -9.69
C GLY A 224 -3.95 18.01 -8.21
N TYR A 225 -4.87 18.26 -7.26
CA TYR A 225 -4.62 18.14 -5.82
C TYR A 225 -4.04 16.77 -5.38
N HIS A 226 -4.28 15.74 -6.17
CA HIS A 226 -3.82 14.39 -5.93
C HIS A 226 -2.42 14.12 -6.49
N GLY A 227 -1.90 14.96 -7.41
CA GLY A 227 -0.57 14.83 -8.03
C GLY A 227 -0.50 13.92 -9.25
N TYR A 228 -1.60 13.24 -9.64
CA TYR A 228 -1.57 12.23 -10.72
C TYR A 228 -1.82 12.79 -12.12
N TRP A 229 -1.86 14.10 -12.28
CA TRP A 229 -1.96 14.76 -13.59
C TRP A 229 -0.75 15.64 -13.90
N PRO A 230 0.47 15.05 -13.84
CA PRO A 230 1.70 15.82 -13.97
C PRO A 230 1.78 16.52 -15.33
N ARG A 231 2.32 17.72 -15.32
CA ARG A 231 2.70 18.48 -16.51
C ARG A 231 4.21 18.66 -16.62
N ASP A 232 4.92 18.83 -15.51
CA ASP A 232 6.38 18.96 -15.45
C ASP A 232 6.99 18.16 -14.32
N MET A 233 7.65 17.05 -14.64
CA MET A 233 8.27 16.18 -13.64
C MET A 233 9.62 16.71 -13.14
N MET A 234 10.05 17.87 -13.60
CA MET A 234 11.33 18.50 -13.22
C MET A 234 11.15 19.65 -12.21
N GLN A 235 9.92 19.96 -11.80
CA GLN A 235 9.57 20.98 -10.83
C GLN A 235 8.66 20.43 -9.75
N ILE A 236 8.62 21.06 -8.57
CA ILE A 236 7.65 20.76 -7.51
C ILE A 236 6.37 21.56 -7.77
N ASP A 237 5.22 20.95 -7.46
CA ASP A 237 3.92 21.62 -7.55
C ASP A 237 3.89 22.85 -6.64
N GLU A 238 3.33 23.94 -7.13
CA GLU A 238 3.29 25.25 -6.45
C GLU A 238 2.41 25.24 -5.20
N HIS A 239 1.40 24.35 -5.14
CA HIS A 239 0.57 24.15 -3.95
C HIS A 239 1.27 23.29 -2.89
N PHE A 240 2.22 22.44 -3.27
CA PHE A 240 2.93 21.57 -2.33
C PHE A 240 4.26 22.17 -1.85
N GLY A 241 4.90 23.00 -2.68
CA GLY A 241 6.17 23.64 -2.39
C GLY A 241 6.06 25.14 -2.20
N ASP A 242 6.50 25.87 -3.19
CA ASP A 242 6.44 27.33 -3.21
C ASP A 242 6.06 27.84 -4.60
N SER A 243 5.65 29.10 -4.69
CA SER A 243 5.23 29.73 -5.96
C SER A 243 6.32 29.83 -7.02
N ALA A 244 7.56 29.49 -6.71
CA ALA A 244 8.67 29.41 -7.64
C ALA A 244 8.88 28.00 -8.18
N ASN A 245 8.06 27.02 -7.79
CA ASN A 245 8.19 25.59 -8.09
C ASN A 245 9.60 25.04 -7.72
N SER A 246 10.16 25.55 -6.64
CA SER A 246 11.50 25.18 -6.19
C SER A 246 11.50 23.86 -5.41
N TRP A 247 12.64 23.19 -5.38
CA TRP A 247 12.84 21.95 -4.61
C TRP A 247 13.08 22.20 -3.12
N ALA A 248 13.10 23.45 -2.64
CA ALA A 248 13.51 23.79 -1.27
C ALA A 248 12.63 23.15 -0.20
N ALA A 249 11.30 23.17 -0.36
CA ALA A 249 10.37 22.53 0.57
C ALA A 249 10.53 21.01 0.58
N PHE A 250 10.75 20.42 -0.59
CA PHE A 250 11.01 18.99 -0.73
C PHE A 250 12.32 18.57 -0.05
N ASP A 251 13.41 19.32 -0.27
CA ASP A 251 14.72 19.08 0.35
C ASP A 251 14.65 19.18 1.89
N ASN A 252 13.86 20.12 2.41
CA ASN A 252 13.61 20.27 3.84
C ASN A 252 12.88 19.06 4.40
N LEU A 253 11.79 18.61 3.75
CA LEU A 253 11.07 17.41 4.14
C LEU A 253 11.98 16.17 4.17
N VAL A 254 12.75 15.94 3.10
CA VAL A 254 13.67 14.80 3.01
C VAL A 254 14.72 14.87 4.12
N THR A 255 15.28 16.05 4.36
CA THR A 255 16.26 16.26 5.45
C THR A 255 15.66 15.94 6.82
N ALA A 256 14.45 16.40 7.10
CA ALA A 256 13.74 16.15 8.36
C ALA A 256 13.41 14.66 8.53
N ALA A 257 12.91 14.03 7.48
CA ALA A 257 12.60 12.60 7.48
C ALA A 257 13.84 11.75 7.76
N HIS A 258 14.94 12.02 7.06
CA HIS A 258 16.20 11.30 7.27
C HIS A 258 16.80 11.53 8.67
N ALA A 259 16.67 12.74 9.23
CA ALA A 259 17.09 13.02 10.61
C ALA A 259 16.33 12.16 11.64
N ASP A 260 15.09 11.80 11.33
CA ASP A 260 14.25 10.92 12.13
C ASP A 260 14.36 9.43 11.77
N GLY A 261 15.18 9.10 10.78
CA GLY A 261 15.39 7.72 10.28
C GLY A 261 14.23 7.20 9.42
N ILE A 262 13.41 8.10 8.90
CA ILE A 262 12.27 7.81 8.01
C ILE A 262 12.71 8.01 6.56
N ARG A 263 12.42 7.06 5.69
CA ARG A 263 12.66 7.14 4.25
C ARG A 263 11.55 7.90 3.55
N VAL A 264 11.87 8.48 2.39
CA VAL A 264 10.90 9.14 1.53
C VAL A 264 10.74 8.35 0.24
N ILE A 265 9.52 7.88 -0.03
CA ILE A 265 9.11 7.23 -1.26
C ILE A 265 8.23 8.22 -2.01
N ALA A 266 8.64 8.61 -3.22
CA ALA A 266 7.84 9.46 -4.09
C ALA A 266 6.97 8.60 -5.01
N ASP A 267 5.72 9.00 -5.18
CA ASP A 267 4.90 8.45 -6.26
C ASP A 267 5.38 8.99 -7.59
N PHE A 268 5.38 8.15 -8.64
CA PHE A 268 5.90 8.51 -9.96
C PHE A 268 4.98 8.03 -11.06
N VAL A 269 4.48 8.97 -11.87
CA VAL A 269 3.55 8.72 -12.97
C VAL A 269 4.32 8.61 -14.28
N ALA A 270 4.59 7.40 -14.75
CA ALA A 270 5.32 7.16 -16.00
C ALA A 270 4.40 6.96 -17.22
N ASN A 271 3.12 6.66 -16.99
CA ASN A 271 2.17 6.32 -18.02
C ASN A 271 1.67 7.54 -18.80
N HIS A 272 1.33 8.61 -18.13
CA HIS A 272 0.57 9.72 -18.73
C HIS A 272 0.97 11.08 -18.16
N THR A 273 0.46 12.12 -18.81
CA THR A 273 0.39 13.47 -18.25
C THR A 273 -1.06 13.76 -17.82
N ASN A 274 -1.59 14.92 -18.12
CA ASN A 274 -2.91 15.37 -17.67
C ASN A 274 -4.03 15.10 -18.70
N PRO A 275 -5.32 15.42 -18.41
CA PRO A 275 -6.44 15.11 -19.28
C PRO A 275 -6.37 15.70 -20.67
N ILE A 276 -6.74 14.90 -21.68
CA ILE A 276 -6.82 15.29 -23.09
C ILE A 276 -8.01 16.24 -23.31
N GLY A 277 -7.79 17.33 -24.04
CA GLY A 277 -8.84 18.25 -24.51
C GLY A 277 -9.47 19.11 -23.41
N ALA A 278 -9.16 18.85 -22.15
CA ALA A 278 -9.63 19.66 -21.02
C ALA A 278 -8.45 20.45 -20.42
N GLY A 279 -8.72 21.68 -20.02
CA GLY A 279 -7.72 22.49 -19.35
C GLY A 279 -6.46 22.70 -20.18
N GLU A 280 -5.41 21.97 -19.90
CA GLU A 280 -4.09 22.09 -20.52
C GLU A 280 -3.84 21.08 -21.67
N ASP A 281 -4.83 20.27 -22.02
CA ASP A 281 -4.80 19.38 -23.20
C ASP A 281 -3.61 18.42 -23.20
N GLY A 282 -3.41 17.67 -22.11
CA GLY A 282 -2.31 16.74 -22.01
C GLY A 282 -0.95 17.42 -22.15
N SER A 283 -0.76 18.59 -21.54
CA SER A 283 0.49 19.36 -21.65
C SER A 283 1.68 18.61 -21.06
N LEU A 284 2.83 18.71 -21.74
CA LEU A 284 4.11 18.20 -21.30
C LEU A 284 5.12 19.34 -21.24
N TYR A 285 5.67 19.57 -20.06
CA TYR A 285 6.71 20.58 -19.82
C TYR A 285 8.03 19.92 -19.42
N ASN A 286 9.09 20.66 -19.56
CA ASN A 286 10.42 20.29 -19.07
C ASN A 286 11.07 21.53 -18.44
N ASN A 287 11.19 21.53 -17.15
CA ASN A 287 11.76 22.60 -16.34
C ASN A 287 11.15 23.99 -16.69
N GLY A 288 9.81 24.05 -16.61
CA GLY A 288 9.01 25.27 -16.88
C GLY A 288 8.81 25.61 -18.35
N THR A 289 9.36 24.83 -19.28
CA THR A 289 9.23 25.07 -20.73
C THR A 289 8.27 24.08 -21.37
N LEU A 290 7.21 24.57 -22.00
CA LEU A 290 6.28 23.72 -22.76
C LEU A 290 7.01 22.99 -23.90
N VAL A 291 6.92 21.69 -23.89
CA VAL A 291 7.43 20.80 -24.96
C VAL A 291 6.36 20.60 -26.02
N THR A 292 5.18 20.14 -25.61
CA THR A 292 4.02 19.92 -26.49
C THR A 292 2.72 19.87 -25.69
N THR A 293 1.58 19.87 -26.38
CA THR A 293 0.29 19.40 -25.85
C THR A 293 -0.17 18.22 -26.71
N TYR A 294 -1.15 17.44 -26.22
CA TYR A 294 -1.64 16.28 -26.95
C TYR A 294 -2.11 16.62 -28.36
N SER A 295 -2.90 17.70 -28.53
CA SER A 295 -3.41 18.13 -29.84
C SER A 295 -2.33 18.70 -30.78
N THR A 296 -1.23 19.24 -30.25
CA THR A 296 -0.13 19.79 -31.06
C THR A 296 0.98 18.79 -31.35
N ASP A 297 0.96 17.63 -30.73
CA ASP A 297 1.91 16.56 -30.92
C ASP A 297 1.63 15.77 -32.21
N THR A 298 1.97 16.36 -33.35
CA THR A 298 1.70 15.84 -34.71
C THR A 298 2.98 15.46 -35.46
N GLY A 299 4.09 15.32 -34.75
CA GLY A 299 5.41 15.05 -35.33
C GLY A 299 5.56 13.62 -35.89
N ALA A 300 6.67 13.37 -36.58
CA ALA A 300 6.99 12.02 -37.08
C ALA A 300 7.44 11.05 -35.96
N ALA A 301 7.80 11.56 -34.79
CA ALA A 301 8.09 10.83 -33.58
C ALA A 301 7.29 11.48 -32.45
N PRO A 302 6.02 11.14 -32.30
CA PRO A 302 5.16 11.76 -31.30
C PRO A 302 5.61 11.43 -29.87
N TYR A 303 5.29 12.30 -28.93
CA TYR A 303 5.52 12.06 -27.51
C TYR A 303 4.42 11.22 -26.88
N TYR A 304 3.24 11.14 -27.51
CA TYR A 304 2.06 10.40 -27.06
C TYR A 304 1.65 9.32 -28.06
N HIS A 305 1.00 8.26 -27.60
CA HIS A 305 0.52 7.18 -28.45
C HIS A 305 -0.64 7.59 -29.37
N HIS A 306 -1.39 8.63 -29.10
CA HIS A 306 -2.55 9.10 -29.90
C HIS A 306 -3.57 8.00 -30.24
N THR A 307 -3.91 7.18 -29.24
CA THR A 307 -4.82 6.04 -29.37
C THR A 307 -6.15 6.28 -28.65
N PRO A 308 -7.21 5.50 -28.93
CA PRO A 308 -8.46 5.58 -28.20
C PRO A 308 -8.28 5.20 -26.71
N ASN A 309 -9.29 5.51 -25.88
CA ASN A 309 -9.35 5.03 -24.51
C ASN A 309 -9.36 3.51 -24.44
N ILE A 310 -8.77 2.94 -23.39
CA ILE A 310 -8.88 1.54 -23.04
C ILE A 310 -10.37 1.18 -22.95
N SER A 311 -10.78 0.13 -23.66
CA SER A 311 -12.14 -0.40 -23.63
C SER A 311 -12.19 -1.85 -23.14
N ASN A 312 -11.05 -2.52 -23.11
CA ASN A 312 -10.89 -3.87 -22.58
C ASN A 312 -9.61 -3.95 -21.73
N TYR A 313 -9.78 -3.97 -20.42
CA TYR A 313 -8.68 -4.04 -19.45
C TYR A 313 -8.03 -5.45 -19.33
N GLU A 314 -8.50 -6.43 -20.10
CA GLU A 314 -7.84 -7.74 -20.29
C GLU A 314 -7.00 -7.81 -21.56
N ASP A 315 -7.00 -6.76 -22.38
CA ASP A 315 -6.24 -6.66 -23.61
C ASP A 315 -4.90 -5.97 -23.38
N ARG A 316 -3.81 -6.72 -23.34
CA ARG A 316 -2.44 -6.23 -23.10
C ARG A 316 -2.01 -5.12 -24.06
N TYR A 317 -2.54 -5.12 -25.30
CA TYR A 317 -2.22 -4.05 -26.23
C TYR A 317 -2.88 -2.74 -25.82
N GLN A 318 -4.16 -2.80 -25.44
CA GLN A 318 -4.87 -1.62 -24.99
C GLN A 318 -4.26 -1.07 -23.70
N LEU A 319 -3.91 -1.93 -22.74
CA LEU A 319 -3.26 -1.49 -21.51
C LEU A 319 -1.99 -0.67 -21.78
N GLN A 320 -1.10 -1.17 -22.65
CA GLN A 320 0.22 -0.57 -22.86
C GLN A 320 0.29 0.53 -23.92
N TYR A 321 -0.76 0.73 -24.70
CA TYR A 321 -0.73 1.63 -25.86
C TYR A 321 -2.00 2.46 -26.06
N TYR A 322 -3.04 2.27 -25.23
CA TYR A 322 -4.27 3.05 -25.30
C TYR A 322 -4.36 3.98 -24.11
N THR A 323 -5.08 5.06 -24.32
CA THR A 323 -5.27 6.12 -23.35
C THR A 323 -6.05 5.62 -22.12
N LEU A 324 -5.46 5.71 -20.94
CA LEU A 324 -6.13 5.43 -19.67
C LEU A 324 -7.04 6.61 -19.32
N GLU A 325 -8.34 6.39 -19.22
CA GLU A 325 -9.35 7.36 -18.73
C GLU A 325 -9.27 8.78 -19.35
N SER A 326 -8.86 8.88 -20.61
CA SER A 326 -8.64 10.14 -21.34
C SER A 326 -7.44 10.98 -20.83
N LEU A 327 -6.48 10.37 -20.15
CA LEU A 327 -5.21 10.98 -19.82
C LEU A 327 -4.23 10.85 -21.01
N ALA A 328 -3.40 11.85 -21.25
CA ALA A 328 -2.49 11.82 -22.39
C ALA A 328 -1.36 10.80 -22.17
N ASP A 329 -1.48 9.66 -22.86
CA ASP A 329 -0.64 8.49 -22.71
C ASP A 329 0.73 8.68 -23.40
N LEU A 330 1.82 8.65 -22.62
CA LEU A 330 3.18 8.88 -23.08
C LEU A 330 3.73 7.69 -23.86
N ASP A 331 4.40 7.93 -25.01
CA ASP A 331 5.13 6.91 -25.73
C ASP A 331 6.55 6.72 -25.14
N GLN A 332 6.71 5.81 -24.19
CA GLN A 332 8.00 5.49 -23.58
C GLN A 332 9.01 4.90 -24.58
N THR A 333 8.60 4.50 -25.80
CA THR A 333 9.51 4.08 -26.86
C THR A 333 10.11 5.26 -27.61
N ASN A 334 9.57 6.46 -27.46
CA ASN A 334 10.18 7.70 -27.95
C ASN A 334 11.46 8.00 -27.17
N PRO A 335 12.63 8.19 -27.80
CA PRO A 335 13.90 8.39 -27.11
C PRO A 335 13.93 9.61 -26.19
N TRP A 336 13.18 10.67 -26.53
CA TRP A 336 13.09 11.85 -25.68
C TRP A 336 12.28 11.57 -24.41
N VAL A 337 11.11 10.91 -24.55
CA VAL A 337 10.26 10.52 -23.43
C VAL A 337 11.00 9.56 -22.49
N ASP A 338 11.67 8.54 -23.04
CA ASP A 338 12.52 7.62 -22.28
C ASP A 338 13.56 8.37 -21.45
N GLN A 339 14.29 9.31 -22.05
CA GLN A 339 15.33 10.09 -21.35
C GLN A 339 14.73 11.06 -20.33
N TYR A 340 13.58 11.68 -20.64
CA TYR A 340 12.90 12.61 -19.75
C TYR A 340 12.42 11.92 -18.49
N LEU A 341 11.68 10.81 -18.61
CA LEU A 341 11.16 10.06 -17.47
C LEU A 341 12.28 9.50 -16.58
N LYS A 342 13.30 8.87 -17.17
CA LYS A 342 14.47 8.39 -16.39
C LYS A 342 15.26 9.55 -15.78
N GLY A 343 15.35 10.68 -16.48
CA GLY A 343 15.95 11.90 -15.99
C GLY A 343 15.21 12.46 -14.78
N ALA A 344 13.89 12.44 -14.79
CA ALA A 344 13.05 12.88 -13.67
C ALA A 344 13.20 11.95 -12.45
N MET A 345 13.24 10.62 -12.64
CA MET A 345 13.51 9.70 -11.54
C MET A 345 14.90 9.96 -10.93
N VAL A 346 15.93 10.11 -11.75
CA VAL A 346 17.29 10.43 -11.27
C VAL A 346 17.33 11.80 -10.59
N HIS A 347 16.53 12.76 -11.04
CA HIS A 347 16.40 14.08 -10.41
C HIS A 347 15.84 13.96 -9.00
N LEU A 348 14.73 13.24 -8.80
CA LEU A 348 14.18 12.93 -7.48
C LEU A 348 15.17 12.20 -6.57
N LEU A 349 15.92 11.23 -7.09
CA LEU A 349 16.98 10.55 -6.35
C LEU A 349 18.09 11.51 -5.90
N ASN A 350 18.46 12.49 -6.73
CA ASN A 350 19.44 13.50 -6.37
C ASN A 350 18.93 14.47 -5.29
N HIS A 351 17.62 14.61 -5.12
CA HIS A 351 16.97 15.31 -4.01
C HIS A 351 16.72 14.42 -2.79
N GLY A 352 17.17 13.17 -2.82
CA GLY A 352 17.24 12.30 -1.64
C GLY A 352 16.05 11.35 -1.47
N VAL A 353 15.26 11.11 -2.51
CA VAL A 353 14.22 10.06 -2.50
C VAL A 353 14.87 8.69 -2.29
N ASP A 354 14.28 7.88 -1.44
CA ASP A 354 14.75 6.53 -1.08
C ASP A 354 14.06 5.42 -1.88
N GLY A 355 13.02 5.74 -2.64
CA GLY A 355 12.26 4.78 -3.43
C GLY A 355 11.15 5.40 -4.24
N PHE A 356 10.52 4.59 -5.07
CA PHE A 356 9.38 5.00 -5.89
C PHE A 356 8.22 4.04 -5.77
N ARG A 357 7.00 4.57 -5.71
CA ARG A 357 5.81 3.86 -6.13
C ARG A 357 5.56 4.25 -7.58
N LEU A 358 5.47 3.26 -8.45
CA LEU A 358 5.24 3.46 -9.88
C LEU A 358 3.74 3.33 -10.15
N ASP A 359 3.14 4.45 -10.57
CA ASP A 359 1.73 4.55 -10.89
C ASP A 359 1.39 3.77 -12.15
N ALA A 360 0.21 3.13 -12.19
CA ALA A 360 -0.35 2.44 -13.35
C ALA A 360 0.66 1.54 -14.10
N ILE A 361 1.52 0.82 -13.37
CA ILE A 361 2.67 0.09 -13.94
C ILE A 361 2.25 -0.98 -14.96
N LYS A 362 1.03 -1.52 -14.88
CA LYS A 362 0.51 -2.48 -15.86
C LYS A 362 0.19 -1.84 -17.21
N ASP A 363 -0.03 -0.53 -17.22
CA ASP A 363 -0.40 0.26 -18.40
C ASP A 363 0.85 0.85 -19.09
N VAL A 364 2.02 0.75 -18.47
CA VAL A 364 3.32 1.14 -19.04
C VAL A 364 3.95 -0.03 -19.76
N ASN A 365 4.77 0.28 -20.78
CA ASN A 365 5.54 -0.73 -21.52
C ASN A 365 6.54 -1.46 -20.61
N TRP A 366 6.42 -2.77 -20.47
CA TRP A 366 7.25 -3.57 -19.55
C TRP A 366 8.75 -3.47 -19.84
N GLY A 367 9.12 -3.39 -21.12
CA GLY A 367 10.53 -3.25 -21.48
C GLY A 367 11.10 -1.91 -21.03
N TRP A 368 10.29 -0.86 -21.06
CA TRP A 368 10.68 0.43 -20.50
C TRP A 368 10.88 0.34 -18.99
N GLU A 369 9.97 -0.29 -18.25
CA GLU A 369 10.06 -0.46 -16.80
C GLU A 369 11.33 -1.23 -16.40
N TYR A 370 11.65 -2.31 -17.10
CA TYR A 370 12.89 -3.06 -16.87
C TYR A 370 14.13 -2.19 -17.11
N SER A 371 14.09 -1.33 -18.11
CA SER A 371 15.16 -0.40 -18.45
C SER A 371 15.29 0.73 -17.43
N ALA A 372 14.15 1.26 -16.94
CA ALA A 372 14.12 2.29 -15.89
C ALA A 372 14.64 1.74 -14.57
N GLU A 373 14.21 0.54 -14.17
CA GLU A 373 14.72 -0.16 -13.00
C GLU A 373 16.24 -0.34 -13.07
N ASN A 374 16.73 -0.78 -14.21
CA ASN A 374 18.17 -0.97 -14.41
C ASN A 374 18.95 0.37 -14.40
N ALA A 375 18.37 1.47 -14.89
CA ALA A 375 18.98 2.80 -14.82
C ALA A 375 19.11 3.27 -13.37
N ILE A 376 18.07 3.06 -12.56
CA ILE A 376 18.08 3.33 -11.11
C ILE A 376 19.08 2.42 -10.40
N ALA A 377 19.15 1.13 -10.81
CA ALA A 377 20.13 0.18 -10.33
C ALA A 377 21.56 0.66 -10.42
N ASN A 378 21.87 1.32 -11.49
CA ASN A 378 23.21 1.80 -11.79
C ASN A 378 23.44 3.25 -11.34
N TRP A 379 22.44 3.89 -10.73
CA TRP A 379 22.62 5.22 -10.13
C TRP A 379 23.63 5.16 -8.99
N SER A 380 24.69 5.97 -9.08
CA SER A 380 25.86 5.87 -8.20
C SER A 380 25.76 6.69 -6.91
N GLY A 381 24.59 7.22 -6.60
CA GLY A 381 24.30 7.95 -5.37
C GLY A 381 24.45 9.47 -5.48
N SER A 382 23.60 10.20 -4.74
CA SER A 382 23.74 11.63 -4.52
C SER A 382 24.94 11.91 -3.58
N PRO A 383 25.68 13.01 -3.78
CA PRO A 383 26.69 13.46 -2.82
C PRO A 383 26.12 13.78 -1.42
N SER A 384 24.81 14.00 -1.31
CA SER A 384 24.12 14.29 -0.05
C SER A 384 23.67 13.06 0.72
N LEU A 385 23.59 11.88 0.06
CA LEU A 385 23.31 10.62 0.75
C LEU A 385 24.63 9.92 1.06
N PRO A 386 24.85 9.36 2.26
CA PRO A 386 26.00 8.53 2.52
C PRO A 386 26.12 7.45 1.44
N ALA A 387 27.29 7.23 0.87
CA ALA A 387 27.58 6.23 -0.17
C ALA A 387 27.17 4.78 0.19
N ALA A 388 26.63 4.62 1.36
CA ALA A 388 26.18 3.40 2.00
C ALA A 388 24.67 3.30 2.14
N THR A 389 23.90 4.30 1.78
CA THR A 389 22.46 4.18 1.83
C THR A 389 21.99 3.37 0.66
N ALA A 390 21.13 2.48 1.01
CA ALA A 390 20.55 1.47 0.21
C ALA A 390 20.08 1.98 -1.16
N ARG A 391 20.17 1.09 -2.11
CA ARG A 391 19.45 1.21 -3.36
C ARG A 391 17.98 1.56 -3.15
N PRO A 392 17.37 2.38 -4.02
CA PRO A 392 15.98 2.76 -3.95
C PRO A 392 15.04 1.55 -3.90
N PHE A 393 14.03 1.62 -3.05
CA PHE A 393 12.99 0.60 -2.95
C PHE A 393 11.90 0.91 -3.99
N LEU A 394 11.64 -0.03 -4.90
CA LEU A 394 10.67 0.13 -5.98
C LEU A 394 9.50 -0.81 -5.81
N PHE A 395 8.29 -0.27 -5.98
CA PHE A 395 7.08 -1.06 -6.12
C PHE A 395 6.08 -0.37 -7.04
N GLY A 396 5.28 -1.15 -7.73
CA GLY A 396 4.34 -0.66 -8.72
C GLY A 396 2.90 -0.99 -8.37
N GLU A 397 2.01 -0.19 -8.93
CA GLU A 397 0.58 -0.48 -8.87
C GLU A 397 0.18 -1.41 -10.01
N TRP A 398 -0.23 -2.62 -9.65
CA TRP A 398 -0.84 -3.56 -10.57
C TRP A 398 -2.16 -4.05 -9.97
N MET A 399 -3.24 -3.35 -10.30
CA MET A 399 -4.56 -3.61 -9.76
C MET A 399 -5.19 -4.85 -10.43
N GLU A 400 -4.95 -6.03 -9.85
CA GLU A 400 -5.48 -7.32 -10.30
C GLU A 400 -5.81 -8.19 -9.10
N GLY A 401 -6.91 -8.95 -9.19
CA GLY A 401 -7.19 -10.05 -8.26
C GLY A 401 -6.58 -11.36 -8.76
N SER A 402 -6.37 -12.33 -7.89
CA SER A 402 -5.82 -13.64 -8.28
C SER A 402 -6.71 -14.46 -9.23
N GLY A 403 -7.99 -14.08 -9.34
CA GLY A 403 -8.93 -14.63 -10.32
C GLY A 403 -8.94 -13.96 -11.68
N ASP A 404 -8.20 -12.87 -11.84
CA ASP A 404 -8.19 -12.10 -13.08
C ASP A 404 -7.30 -12.75 -14.15
N PRO A 405 -7.65 -12.66 -15.44
CA PRO A 405 -6.90 -13.30 -16.51
C PRO A 405 -5.42 -12.86 -16.60
N LEU A 406 -5.11 -11.63 -16.21
CA LEU A 406 -3.76 -11.06 -16.25
C LEU A 406 -2.96 -11.23 -14.94
N TYR A 407 -3.51 -11.88 -13.92
CA TYR A 407 -2.75 -12.17 -12.68
C TYR A 407 -1.42 -12.90 -12.94
N PRO A 408 -1.35 -13.94 -13.83
CA PRO A 408 -0.06 -14.56 -14.13
C PRO A 408 0.97 -13.58 -14.70
N ASP A 409 0.52 -12.53 -15.38
CA ASP A 409 1.40 -11.50 -15.94
C ASP A 409 2.02 -10.63 -14.84
N SER A 410 1.27 -10.28 -13.79
CA SER A 410 1.78 -9.50 -12.66
C SER A 410 2.90 -10.25 -11.92
N VAL A 411 2.70 -11.55 -11.65
CA VAL A 411 3.71 -12.41 -11.03
C VAL A 411 4.96 -12.52 -11.91
N LYS A 412 4.75 -12.73 -13.24
CA LYS A 412 5.84 -12.81 -14.20
C LYS A 412 6.62 -11.50 -14.28
N PHE A 413 5.91 -10.38 -14.38
CA PHE A 413 6.52 -9.04 -14.41
C PHE A 413 7.39 -8.81 -13.16
N SER A 414 6.82 -9.00 -11.96
CA SER A 414 7.56 -8.82 -10.72
C SER A 414 8.79 -9.73 -10.62
N ASN A 415 8.64 -11.01 -11.00
CA ASN A 415 9.74 -11.97 -10.97
C ASN A 415 10.88 -11.64 -11.95
N GLN A 416 10.57 -11.05 -13.10
CA GLN A 416 11.53 -10.71 -14.14
C GLN A 416 12.13 -9.32 -14.00
N SER A 417 11.33 -8.30 -13.66
CA SER A 417 11.80 -6.93 -13.50
C SER A 417 12.61 -6.70 -12.22
N GLY A 418 12.27 -7.41 -11.15
CA GLY A 418 12.77 -7.11 -9.82
C GLY A 418 12.02 -5.95 -9.12
N ILE A 419 10.99 -5.38 -9.76
CA ILE A 419 10.10 -4.39 -9.17
C ILE A 419 9.06 -5.12 -8.33
N ASN A 420 8.89 -4.70 -7.08
CA ASN A 420 7.86 -5.22 -6.19
C ASN A 420 6.47 -4.70 -6.62
N LEU A 421 5.41 -5.29 -6.12
CA LEU A 421 4.05 -4.83 -6.41
C LEU A 421 3.30 -4.48 -5.13
N LEU A 422 2.35 -3.56 -5.24
CA LEU A 422 1.23 -3.44 -4.31
C LEU A 422 0.44 -4.75 -4.33
N ASP A 423 0.22 -5.32 -3.16
CA ASP A 423 -0.44 -6.62 -2.99
C ASP A 423 -1.96 -6.48 -3.07
N TYR A 424 -2.47 -6.18 -4.28
CA TYR A 424 -3.90 -6.04 -4.52
C TYR A 424 -4.66 -7.34 -4.31
N THR A 425 -4.03 -8.47 -4.56
CA THR A 425 -4.68 -9.77 -4.38
C THR A 425 -4.99 -10.02 -2.91
N LEU A 426 -4.04 -9.77 -2.02
CA LEU A 426 -4.26 -9.83 -0.58
C LEU A 426 -5.19 -8.69 -0.08
N TYR A 427 -5.09 -7.48 -0.67
CA TYR A 427 -5.99 -6.37 -0.34
C TYR A 427 -7.46 -6.76 -0.48
N TYR A 428 -7.87 -7.37 -1.60
CA TYR A 428 -9.26 -7.81 -1.79
C TYR A 428 -9.72 -8.76 -0.68
N GLN A 429 -8.86 -9.68 -0.25
CA GLN A 429 -9.19 -10.61 0.82
C GLN A 429 -9.27 -9.91 2.18
N LEU A 430 -8.38 -8.93 2.46
CA LEU A 430 -8.43 -8.15 3.70
C LEU A 430 -9.71 -7.31 3.79
N ALA A 431 -10.07 -6.63 2.70
CA ALA A 431 -11.32 -5.87 2.59
C ALA A 431 -12.56 -6.76 2.82
N ASP A 432 -12.56 -7.96 2.24
CA ASP A 432 -13.64 -8.93 2.40
C ASP A 432 -13.71 -9.50 3.82
N VAL A 433 -12.59 -9.89 4.41
CA VAL A 433 -12.56 -10.53 5.73
C VAL A 433 -12.83 -9.53 6.85
N PHE A 434 -12.22 -8.36 6.84
CA PHE A 434 -12.37 -7.37 7.92
C PHE A 434 -13.51 -6.37 7.66
N GLY A 435 -13.75 -5.99 6.41
CA GLY A 435 -14.86 -5.11 6.03
C GLY A 435 -16.18 -5.84 5.94
N SER A 436 -16.24 -6.92 5.14
CA SER A 436 -17.48 -7.66 4.86
C SER A 436 -17.68 -8.91 5.73
N ASN A 437 -16.81 -9.16 6.70
CA ASN A 437 -16.85 -10.28 7.65
C ASN A 437 -16.83 -11.68 7.00
N LYS A 438 -16.13 -11.84 5.85
CA LYS A 438 -15.93 -13.16 5.22
C LYS A 438 -14.95 -14.04 5.99
N SER A 439 -14.77 -15.30 5.55
CA SER A 439 -13.92 -16.29 6.22
C SER A 439 -12.44 -15.94 6.14
N PHE A 440 -11.67 -16.20 7.21
CA PHE A 440 -10.20 -16.13 7.17
C PHE A 440 -9.56 -17.11 6.19
N THR A 441 -10.29 -18.13 5.74
CA THR A 441 -9.77 -19.08 4.74
C THR A 441 -9.49 -18.39 3.40
N GLU A 442 -10.13 -17.25 3.10
CA GLU A 442 -9.87 -16.48 1.89
C GLU A 442 -8.45 -15.89 1.93
N ILE A 443 -8.04 -15.29 3.05
CA ILE A 443 -6.67 -14.80 3.26
C ILE A 443 -5.64 -15.92 3.16
N ASP A 444 -5.89 -17.07 3.82
CA ASP A 444 -4.93 -18.18 3.84
C ASP A 444 -4.73 -18.80 2.45
N ASN A 445 -5.80 -18.92 1.68
CA ASN A 445 -5.74 -19.39 0.29
C ASN A 445 -4.91 -18.46 -0.59
N GLU A 446 -5.10 -17.15 -0.44
CA GLU A 446 -4.37 -16.14 -1.21
C GLU A 446 -2.88 -16.17 -0.88
N LEU A 447 -2.52 -16.11 0.39
CA LEU A 447 -1.13 -16.22 0.84
C LEU A 447 -0.47 -17.51 0.32
N THR A 448 -1.20 -18.63 0.31
CA THR A 448 -0.70 -19.91 -0.21
C THR A 448 -0.47 -19.83 -1.73
N LEU A 449 -1.36 -19.18 -2.48
CA LEU A 449 -1.21 -19.00 -3.92
C LEU A 449 0.03 -18.17 -4.25
N GLU A 450 0.24 -17.07 -3.55
CA GLU A 450 1.38 -16.17 -3.76
C GLU A 450 2.71 -16.80 -3.39
N ASP A 451 2.74 -17.62 -2.32
CA ASP A 451 3.96 -18.29 -1.83
C ASP A 451 4.33 -19.55 -2.63
N ALA A 452 3.35 -20.26 -3.17
CA ALA A 452 3.55 -21.56 -3.81
C ALA A 452 3.16 -21.61 -5.31
N GLY A 453 2.44 -20.63 -5.79
CA GLY A 453 1.84 -20.64 -7.12
C GLY A 453 0.62 -21.55 -7.23
N ALA A 454 -0.08 -21.48 -8.35
CA ALA A 454 -1.24 -22.33 -8.62
C ALA A 454 -0.84 -23.80 -8.80
N SER A 455 -1.56 -24.70 -8.15
CA SER A 455 -1.36 -26.16 -8.29
C SER A 455 -1.54 -26.68 -9.73
N SER A 456 -2.28 -25.91 -10.55
CA SER A 456 -2.47 -26.17 -11.99
C SER A 456 -1.25 -25.79 -12.84
N GLY A 457 -0.25 -25.07 -12.29
CA GLY A 457 0.89 -24.52 -13.00
C GLY A 457 0.56 -23.31 -13.89
N THR A 458 -0.66 -22.75 -13.80
CA THR A 458 -1.08 -21.57 -14.56
C THR A 458 -0.56 -20.26 -14.01
N ALA A 459 -0.18 -20.21 -12.73
CA ALA A 459 0.50 -19.08 -12.11
C ALA A 459 1.70 -19.58 -11.30
N GLN A 460 2.81 -18.85 -11.38
CA GLN A 460 3.98 -19.07 -10.51
C GLN A 460 3.78 -18.41 -9.14
N ALA A 461 4.58 -18.83 -8.17
CA ALA A 461 4.78 -18.09 -6.94
C ALA A 461 5.55 -16.78 -7.20
N PHE A 462 5.34 -15.78 -6.36
CA PHE A 462 6.27 -14.66 -6.30
C PHE A 462 7.64 -15.13 -5.81
N ALA A 463 8.70 -14.68 -6.46
CA ALA A 463 10.06 -15.08 -6.10
C ALA A 463 10.45 -14.61 -4.70
N GLN A 464 9.91 -13.48 -4.26
CA GLN A 464 10.11 -12.90 -2.93
C GLN A 464 8.82 -12.30 -2.37
N PRO A 465 7.89 -13.13 -1.86
CA PRO A 465 6.60 -12.65 -1.37
C PRO A 465 6.74 -11.73 -0.13
N ASN A 466 7.89 -11.76 0.57
CA ASN A 466 8.17 -10.81 1.64
C ASN A 466 8.42 -9.37 1.15
N ASP A 467 8.63 -9.15 -0.15
CA ASP A 467 8.84 -7.82 -0.72
C ASP A 467 7.54 -7.21 -1.29
N LEU A 468 6.43 -7.97 -1.34
CA LEU A 468 5.12 -7.41 -1.70
C LEU A 468 4.72 -6.33 -0.69
N VAL A 469 4.17 -5.23 -1.21
CA VAL A 469 3.74 -4.09 -0.39
C VAL A 469 2.28 -4.28 -0.02
N THR A 470 2.03 -4.70 1.21
CA THR A 470 0.71 -5.11 1.71
C THR A 470 -0.05 -3.93 2.29
N PHE A 471 -1.37 -3.89 2.09
CA PHE A 471 -2.27 -2.83 2.56
C PHE A 471 -3.71 -3.36 2.69
N PHE A 472 -4.60 -2.63 3.36
CA PHE A 472 -6.03 -2.97 3.46
C PHE A 472 -6.96 -1.88 2.93
N ASP A 473 -6.46 -0.69 2.67
CA ASP A 473 -7.08 0.40 1.90
C ASP A 473 -5.99 1.38 1.44
N ASN A 474 -6.33 2.28 0.51
CA ASN A 474 -5.46 3.31 -0.02
C ASN A 474 -6.28 4.48 -0.59
N HIS A 475 -5.63 5.37 -1.32
CA HIS A 475 -6.26 6.58 -1.90
C HIS A 475 -7.22 6.31 -3.06
N ASP A 476 -7.24 5.11 -3.65
CA ASP A 476 -8.13 4.71 -4.76
C ASP A 476 -9.30 3.83 -4.29
N ASN A 477 -9.20 3.29 -3.08
CA ASN A 477 -10.17 2.34 -2.55
C ASN A 477 -10.89 2.88 -1.33
N ALA A 478 -12.13 2.42 -1.12
CA ALA A 478 -12.90 2.79 0.06
C ALA A 478 -12.17 2.36 1.33
N ARG A 479 -12.18 3.23 2.35
CA ARG A 479 -11.58 2.89 3.64
C ARG A 479 -12.26 1.69 4.27
N ILE A 480 -11.51 0.89 4.99
CA ILE A 480 -12.01 -0.37 5.55
C ILE A 480 -13.22 -0.18 6.49
N MET A 481 -13.32 0.97 7.17
CA MET A 481 -14.49 1.32 7.98
C MET A 481 -15.74 1.55 7.11
N THR A 482 -15.60 2.19 5.97
CA THR A 482 -16.70 2.35 4.99
C THR A 482 -17.15 0.99 4.44
N LEU A 483 -16.25 0.03 4.32
CA LEU A 483 -16.57 -1.35 3.91
C LEU A 483 -17.26 -2.17 5.01
N GLY A 484 -17.39 -1.65 6.24
CA GLY A 484 -18.15 -2.25 7.34
C GLY A 484 -17.34 -2.68 8.55
N ALA A 485 -16.02 -2.45 8.59
CA ALA A 485 -15.24 -2.63 9.79
C ALA A 485 -15.64 -1.59 10.86
N ASP A 486 -15.74 -2.02 12.10
CA ASP A 486 -15.76 -1.09 13.22
C ASP A 486 -14.33 -0.85 13.74
N GLN A 487 -14.14 0.06 14.69
CA GLN A 487 -12.82 0.39 15.24
C GLN A 487 -12.02 -0.83 15.73
N MET A 488 -12.70 -1.86 16.23
CA MET A 488 -12.01 -3.10 16.62
C MET A 488 -11.60 -3.91 15.38
N GLY A 489 -12.44 -3.96 14.35
CA GLY A 489 -12.10 -4.56 13.07
C GLY A 489 -10.89 -3.89 12.42
N VAL A 490 -10.80 -2.56 12.44
CA VAL A 490 -9.62 -1.80 12.00
C VAL A 490 -8.37 -2.21 12.77
N LYS A 491 -8.45 -2.29 14.12
CA LYS A 491 -7.31 -2.72 14.96
C LYS A 491 -6.89 -4.18 14.67
N GLN A 492 -7.84 -5.06 14.36
CA GLN A 492 -7.54 -6.43 13.95
C GLN A 492 -6.88 -6.49 12.57
N ALA A 493 -7.35 -5.68 11.61
CA ALA A 493 -6.72 -5.54 10.30
C ALA A 493 -5.29 -4.99 10.40
N MET A 494 -5.06 -3.93 11.20
CA MET A 494 -3.73 -3.40 11.51
C MET A 494 -2.82 -4.46 12.16
N SER A 495 -3.37 -5.25 13.09
CA SER A 495 -2.60 -6.30 13.76
C SER A 495 -2.18 -7.40 12.78
N PHE A 496 -3.06 -7.79 11.88
CA PHE A 496 -2.73 -8.71 10.80
C PHE A 496 -1.65 -8.11 9.89
N LEU A 497 -1.89 -6.93 9.34
CA LEU A 497 -1.02 -6.25 8.39
C LEU A 497 0.41 -6.07 8.93
N LEU A 498 0.55 -5.57 10.17
CA LEU A 498 1.85 -5.30 10.77
C LEU A 498 2.59 -6.57 11.25
N THR A 499 1.94 -7.73 11.28
CA THR A 499 2.56 -9.03 11.63
C THR A 499 2.60 -10.02 10.48
N CYS A 500 1.88 -9.77 9.40
CA CYS A 500 1.93 -10.54 8.15
C CYS A 500 3.31 -10.43 7.48
N ARG A 501 3.55 -11.28 6.48
CA ARG A 501 4.68 -11.10 5.56
C ARG A 501 4.47 -9.88 4.66
N GLY A 502 5.51 -9.45 3.98
CA GLY A 502 5.50 -8.27 3.12
C GLY A 502 5.95 -6.99 3.82
N VAL A 503 5.89 -5.89 3.11
CA VAL A 503 6.16 -4.53 3.59
C VAL A 503 4.80 -3.86 3.84
N PRO A 504 4.36 -3.73 5.09
CA PRO A 504 3.04 -3.21 5.38
C PRO A 504 2.93 -1.72 5.08
N THR A 505 1.78 -1.30 4.57
CA THR A 505 1.45 0.10 4.32
C THR A 505 0.15 0.47 5.04
N LEU A 506 0.17 1.55 5.81
CA LEU A 506 -1.02 2.17 6.39
C LEU A 506 -1.33 3.46 5.63
N TYR A 507 -2.57 3.63 5.26
CA TYR A 507 -3.06 4.86 4.66
C TYR A 507 -3.31 5.91 5.75
N TYR A 508 -2.89 7.17 5.51
CA TYR A 508 -2.99 8.24 6.51
C TYR A 508 -4.41 8.35 7.09
N GLY A 509 -4.49 8.47 8.40
CA GLY A 509 -5.74 8.61 9.13
C GLY A 509 -6.43 7.30 9.52
N ASP A 510 -5.99 6.13 9.08
CA ASP A 510 -6.54 4.85 9.56
C ASP A 510 -6.40 4.72 11.07
N GLU A 511 -5.27 5.17 11.61
CA GLU A 511 -5.00 5.22 13.05
C GLU A 511 -5.84 6.25 13.81
N GLN A 512 -6.50 7.15 13.07
CA GLN A 512 -7.48 8.10 13.60
C GLN A 512 -8.93 7.69 13.26
N TYR A 513 -9.11 6.49 12.67
CA TYR A 513 -10.40 5.94 12.26
C TYR A 513 -11.13 6.81 11.21
N LEU A 514 -10.39 7.48 10.34
CA LEU A 514 -10.97 8.27 9.26
C LEU A 514 -11.73 7.37 8.29
N HIS A 515 -12.94 7.82 7.93
CA HIS A 515 -13.76 7.23 6.87
C HIS A 515 -14.80 8.23 6.39
N ASN A 516 -15.36 7.98 5.22
CA ASN A 516 -16.47 8.77 4.69
C ASN A 516 -17.33 7.85 3.81
N ASP A 517 -18.60 7.74 4.16
CA ASP A 517 -19.53 6.84 3.47
C ASP A 517 -20.24 7.50 2.28
N THR A 518 -19.95 8.78 1.99
CA THR A 518 -20.51 9.49 0.83
C THR A 518 -20.10 8.77 -0.45
N GLY A 519 -21.05 8.54 -1.35
CA GLY A 519 -20.77 7.85 -2.61
C GLY A 519 -20.28 6.40 -2.46
N GLY A 520 -20.35 5.81 -1.27
CA GLY A 520 -19.75 4.51 -0.95
C GLY A 520 -18.28 4.59 -0.58
N GLY A 521 -17.78 5.80 -0.27
CA GLY A 521 -16.41 6.04 0.15
C GLY A 521 -15.36 5.86 -0.95
N THR A 522 -15.77 5.92 -2.20
CA THR A 522 -14.83 5.94 -3.33
C THR A 522 -14.25 7.34 -3.53
N ASP A 523 -13.20 7.45 -4.32
CA ASP A 523 -12.62 8.72 -4.75
C ASP A 523 -13.72 9.73 -5.17
N PRO A 524 -13.64 10.99 -4.71
CA PRO A 524 -12.63 11.61 -3.83
C PRO A 524 -12.90 11.46 -2.32
N TYR A 525 -13.99 10.79 -1.94
CA TYR A 525 -14.50 10.76 -0.55
C TYR A 525 -13.65 9.91 0.40
N ASN A 526 -12.80 9.00 -0.09
CA ASN A 526 -11.80 8.27 0.70
C ASN A 526 -10.57 9.13 1.06
N ARG A 527 -10.42 10.32 0.47
CA ARG A 527 -9.30 11.27 0.65
C ARG A 527 -9.67 12.38 1.65
N ASN A 528 -10.08 11.97 2.85
CA ASN A 528 -10.45 12.89 3.93
C ASN A 528 -9.24 13.73 4.40
N ALA A 529 -9.51 14.96 4.90
CA ALA A 529 -8.49 15.71 5.61
C ALA A 529 -8.09 15.03 6.93
N MET A 530 -6.79 15.03 7.20
CA MET A 530 -6.25 14.59 8.49
C MET A 530 -6.41 15.71 9.53
N THR A 531 -7.45 15.63 10.35
CA THR A 531 -7.79 16.69 11.34
C THR A 531 -7.29 16.41 12.75
N SER A 532 -6.77 15.22 13.02
CA SER A 532 -6.26 14.81 14.32
C SER A 532 -4.92 14.10 14.21
N PHE A 533 -4.01 14.44 15.10
CA PHE A 533 -2.70 13.80 15.30
C PHE A 533 -2.54 13.38 16.76
N GLY A 534 -3.65 13.13 17.43
CA GLY A 534 -3.68 12.76 18.84
C GLY A 534 -3.36 11.28 19.05
N ALA A 535 -2.81 10.98 20.24
CA ALA A 535 -2.66 9.60 20.68
C ALA A 535 -4.03 8.98 20.98
N ASN A 536 -4.27 7.78 20.50
CA ASN A 536 -5.47 6.98 20.76
C ASN A 536 -5.11 5.48 20.90
N ASP A 537 -6.10 4.62 20.98
CA ASP A 537 -5.88 3.18 21.13
C ASP A 537 -5.29 2.51 19.90
N ALA A 538 -5.57 3.02 18.68
CA ALA A 538 -4.97 2.51 17.46
C ALA A 538 -3.49 2.94 17.32
N THR A 539 -3.17 4.22 17.60
CA THR A 539 -1.77 4.68 17.60
C THR A 539 -0.93 3.93 18.64
N LEU A 540 -1.49 3.63 19.82
CA LEU A 540 -0.81 2.83 20.82
C LEU A 540 -0.59 1.39 20.35
N LEU A 541 -1.59 0.77 19.72
CA LEU A 541 -1.46 -0.57 19.14
C LEU A 541 -0.36 -0.60 18.07
N ILE A 542 -0.34 0.38 17.16
CA ILE A 542 0.68 0.51 16.12
C ILE A 542 2.08 0.61 16.74
N GLN A 543 2.27 1.39 17.82
CA GLN A 543 3.55 1.47 18.52
C GLN A 543 4.03 0.12 19.06
N TYR A 544 3.12 -0.68 19.65
CA TYR A 544 3.45 -2.05 20.10
C TYR A 544 3.84 -2.97 18.93
N LEU A 545 3.08 -2.93 17.84
CA LEU A 545 3.33 -3.78 16.66
C LEU A 545 4.58 -3.35 15.90
N ALA A 546 4.83 -2.06 15.76
CA ALA A 546 6.06 -1.52 15.16
C ALA A 546 7.30 -1.89 16.00
N ALA A 547 7.22 -1.78 17.33
CA ALA A 547 8.30 -2.21 18.21
C ALA A 547 8.56 -3.72 18.12
N LEU A 548 7.49 -4.53 18.02
CA LEU A 548 7.62 -5.97 17.78
C LEU A 548 8.32 -6.26 16.45
N ARG A 549 7.87 -5.62 15.34
CA ARG A 549 8.40 -5.84 14.00
C ARG A 549 9.86 -5.39 13.90
N ALA A 550 10.20 -4.26 14.51
CA ALA A 550 11.56 -3.72 14.54
C ALA A 550 12.54 -4.61 15.32
N ALA A 551 12.08 -5.16 16.45
CA ALA A 551 12.92 -5.99 17.35
C ALA A 551 12.95 -7.47 16.96
N ASN A 552 12.03 -7.92 16.08
CA ASN A 552 11.83 -9.34 15.84
C ASN A 552 12.01 -9.72 14.35
N PRO A 553 13.16 -10.28 13.96
CA PRO A 553 13.42 -10.61 12.56
C PRO A 553 12.47 -11.69 11.99
N ALA A 554 11.81 -12.51 12.83
CA ALA A 554 10.80 -13.43 12.32
C ALA A 554 9.58 -12.69 11.76
N VAL A 555 9.18 -11.56 12.34
CA VAL A 555 8.08 -10.74 11.82
C VAL A 555 8.51 -10.00 10.55
N ALA A 556 9.70 -9.41 10.53
CA ALA A 556 10.21 -8.65 9.40
C ALA A 556 10.51 -9.54 8.16
N PHE A 557 11.19 -10.68 8.38
CA PHE A 557 11.80 -11.48 7.29
C PHE A 557 11.45 -12.97 7.32
N GLY A 558 10.71 -13.43 8.35
CA GLY A 558 10.44 -14.85 8.53
C GLY A 558 9.40 -15.42 7.56
N THR A 559 9.37 -16.74 7.48
CA THR A 559 8.27 -17.43 6.82
C THR A 559 6.97 -17.22 7.57
N MET A 560 5.85 -17.30 6.88
CA MET A 560 4.51 -17.30 7.46
C MET A 560 3.87 -18.69 7.26
N GLN A 561 3.29 -19.24 8.31
CA GLN A 561 2.64 -20.55 8.25
C GLN A 561 1.34 -20.53 9.05
N GLN A 562 0.25 -20.95 8.43
CA GLN A 562 -1.01 -21.22 9.10
C GLN A 562 -0.83 -22.35 10.13
N ARG A 563 -1.38 -22.17 11.32
CA ARG A 563 -1.34 -23.13 12.42
C ARG A 563 -2.70 -23.63 12.84
N TRP A 564 -3.70 -22.77 12.79
CA TRP A 564 -5.08 -23.10 13.11
C TRP A 564 -6.02 -22.08 12.43
N ILE A 565 -7.12 -22.53 11.85
CA ILE A 565 -8.01 -21.64 11.12
C ILE A 565 -9.48 -22.13 11.14
N ASN A 566 -10.38 -21.17 11.16
CA ASN A 566 -11.80 -21.32 10.78
C ASN A 566 -12.32 -19.98 10.22
N ASP A 567 -13.62 -19.82 10.02
CA ASP A 567 -14.20 -18.61 9.47
C ASP A 567 -13.87 -17.35 10.27
N ASP A 568 -13.82 -17.45 11.60
CA ASP A 568 -13.70 -16.31 12.52
C ASP A 568 -12.32 -16.19 13.19
N VAL A 569 -11.51 -17.24 13.16
CA VAL A 569 -10.22 -17.29 13.84
C VAL A 569 -9.12 -17.69 12.89
N TYR A 570 -8.03 -16.94 12.92
CA TYR A 570 -6.81 -17.25 12.22
C TYR A 570 -5.61 -17.24 13.18
N ILE A 571 -4.91 -18.39 13.28
CA ILE A 571 -3.65 -18.49 14.03
C ILE A 571 -2.55 -18.87 13.05
N TYR A 572 -1.55 -18.00 12.97
CA TYR A 572 -0.38 -18.19 12.11
C TYR A 572 0.92 -17.93 12.86
N GLU A 573 1.98 -18.51 12.36
CA GLU A 573 3.31 -18.38 12.92
C GLU A 573 4.26 -17.69 11.95
N ARG A 574 5.02 -16.73 12.47
CA ARG A 574 6.19 -16.16 11.79
C ARG A 574 7.43 -16.78 12.38
N LYS A 575 8.35 -17.26 11.51
CA LYS A 575 9.55 -17.95 11.96
C LYS A 575 10.78 -17.59 11.14
N LEU A 576 11.87 -17.25 11.83
CA LEU A 576 13.21 -17.10 11.24
C LEU A 576 14.23 -17.74 12.20
N GLY A 577 14.85 -18.84 11.77
CA GLY A 577 15.71 -19.63 12.65
C GLY A 577 14.98 -20.07 13.92
N ASN A 578 15.50 -19.71 15.08
CA ASN A 578 14.90 -19.98 16.39
C ASN A 578 14.03 -18.83 16.92
N ASN A 579 13.88 -17.77 16.14
CA ASN A 579 12.98 -16.68 16.46
C ASN A 579 11.58 -17.04 15.96
N VAL A 580 10.60 -17.03 16.86
CA VAL A 580 9.22 -17.48 16.58
C VAL A 580 8.23 -16.52 17.17
N VAL A 581 7.25 -16.11 16.37
CA VAL A 581 6.11 -15.31 16.79
C VAL A 581 4.84 -16.00 16.35
N LEU A 582 3.99 -16.33 17.30
CA LEU A 582 2.67 -16.91 17.07
C LEU A 582 1.63 -15.82 17.25
N VAL A 583 0.77 -15.62 16.24
CA VAL A 583 -0.28 -14.60 16.22
C VAL A 583 -1.63 -15.29 16.13
N ALA A 584 -2.59 -14.86 16.94
CA ALA A 584 -3.96 -15.37 16.93
C ALA A 584 -4.95 -14.22 16.88
N ILE A 585 -5.85 -14.22 15.90
CA ILE A 585 -6.90 -13.22 15.70
C ILE A 585 -8.25 -13.92 15.80
N ASN A 586 -9.16 -13.42 16.65
CA ASN A 586 -10.56 -13.83 16.69
C ASN A 586 -11.44 -12.61 16.36
N LYS A 587 -11.99 -12.58 15.13
CA LYS A 587 -12.87 -11.47 14.68
C LYS A 587 -14.33 -11.66 15.06
N ASN A 588 -14.72 -12.81 15.60
CA ASN A 588 -16.10 -13.04 16.02
C ASN A 588 -16.54 -11.97 17.01
N LYS A 589 -17.70 -11.38 16.78
CA LYS A 589 -18.18 -10.22 17.56
C LYS A 589 -18.68 -10.58 18.97
N SER A 590 -18.91 -11.86 19.28
CA SER A 590 -19.57 -12.26 20.53
C SER A 590 -19.12 -13.62 21.09
N THR A 591 -18.38 -14.44 20.34
CA THR A 591 -18.09 -15.82 20.73
C THR A 591 -16.61 -16.05 20.89
N ASP A 592 -16.21 -16.44 22.10
CA ASP A 592 -14.84 -16.89 22.38
C ASP A 592 -14.62 -18.28 21.77
N GLN A 593 -13.44 -18.48 21.22
CA GLN A 593 -13.09 -19.76 20.58
C GLN A 593 -12.26 -20.63 21.50
N SER A 594 -12.65 -21.90 21.65
CA SER A 594 -11.77 -22.91 22.28
C SER A 594 -10.77 -23.42 21.24
N ILE A 595 -9.49 -23.24 21.51
CA ILE A 595 -8.39 -23.68 20.64
C ILE A 595 -7.84 -24.99 21.19
N THR A 596 -7.85 -26.03 20.35
CA THR A 596 -7.33 -27.38 20.65
C THR A 596 -6.56 -27.88 19.42
N GLY A 597 -5.57 -28.73 19.64
CA GLY A 597 -4.77 -29.32 18.56
C GLY A 597 -3.88 -28.31 17.83
N LEU A 598 -3.51 -27.22 18.52
CA LEU A 598 -2.57 -26.22 18.01
C LEU A 598 -1.15 -26.68 18.29
N ASP A 599 -0.32 -26.71 17.25
CA ASP A 599 1.12 -26.91 17.33
C ASP A 599 1.90 -25.68 16.90
N THR A 600 3.08 -25.45 17.50
CA THR A 600 3.95 -24.30 17.25
C THR A 600 5.42 -24.65 17.38
N TYR A 601 6.31 -23.88 16.73
CA TYR A 601 7.75 -23.94 16.99
C TYR A 601 8.21 -23.08 18.19
N LEU A 602 7.29 -22.44 18.92
CA LEU A 602 7.64 -21.83 20.20
C LEU A 602 8.28 -22.88 21.13
N PRO A 603 9.40 -22.57 21.79
CA PRO A 603 9.98 -23.44 22.80
C PRO A 603 8.99 -23.79 23.92
N PRO A 604 9.15 -24.95 24.60
CA PRO A 604 8.32 -25.23 25.78
C PRO A 604 8.44 -24.16 26.85
N GLY A 605 7.30 -23.73 27.38
CA GLY A 605 7.22 -22.64 28.37
C GLY A 605 5.83 -22.04 28.51
N SER A 606 5.73 -21.06 29.39
CA SER A 606 4.53 -20.23 29.55
C SER A 606 4.77 -18.87 28.88
N TYR A 607 3.82 -18.44 28.07
CA TYR A 607 3.89 -17.18 27.33
C TYR A 607 2.73 -16.28 27.71
N SER A 608 3.04 -15.09 28.20
CA SER A 608 2.07 -14.01 28.32
C SER A 608 1.83 -13.39 26.94
N ASP A 609 0.65 -12.85 26.74
CA ASP A 609 0.33 -12.14 25.51
C ASP A 609 1.05 -10.79 25.43
N TYR A 610 1.74 -10.56 24.35
CA TYR A 610 2.44 -9.30 24.07
C TYR A 610 1.46 -8.10 23.96
N LEU A 611 0.24 -8.33 23.45
CA LEU A 611 -0.81 -7.32 23.28
C LEU A 611 -1.81 -7.25 24.45
N ALA A 612 -1.55 -7.88 25.58
CA ALA A 612 -2.48 -7.91 26.71
C ALA A 612 -2.98 -6.53 27.16
N GLN A 613 -2.19 -5.46 26.96
CA GLN A 613 -2.53 -4.10 27.34
C GLN A 613 -3.36 -3.33 26.27
N THR A 614 -3.42 -3.83 25.04
CA THR A 614 -4.04 -3.13 23.89
C THR A 614 -5.22 -3.89 23.30
N MET A 615 -5.16 -5.22 23.23
CA MET A 615 -6.15 -6.06 22.53
C MET A 615 -6.80 -7.13 23.42
N GLY A 616 -6.53 -7.14 24.73
CA GLY A 616 -7.21 -8.01 25.68
C GLY A 616 -6.99 -9.48 25.45
N GLY A 617 -5.76 -9.90 25.24
CA GLY A 617 -5.42 -11.27 24.86
C GLY A 617 -5.33 -12.26 26.02
N THR A 618 -4.77 -13.44 25.74
CA THR A 618 -4.66 -14.57 26.64
C THR A 618 -3.25 -15.14 26.73
N ALA A 619 -2.92 -15.80 27.85
CA ALA A 619 -1.65 -16.53 28.00
C ALA A 619 -1.78 -17.97 27.50
N ILE A 620 -0.67 -18.56 27.04
CA ILE A 620 -0.60 -19.97 26.62
C ILE A 620 0.52 -20.74 27.30
N VAL A 621 0.42 -22.07 27.28
CA VAL A 621 1.47 -22.99 27.74
C VAL A 621 1.82 -23.92 26.57
N VAL A 622 3.10 -23.96 26.24
CA VAL A 622 3.69 -24.86 25.22
C VAL A 622 4.42 -25.98 25.92
N THR A 623 4.19 -27.22 25.48
CA THR A 623 4.85 -28.42 26.01
C THR A 623 5.64 -29.10 24.89
N GLY A 624 6.64 -29.95 25.24
CA GLY A 624 7.43 -30.65 24.23
C GLY A 624 8.92 -30.39 24.35
N ALA A 625 9.64 -30.24 23.23
CA ALA A 625 11.10 -30.06 23.20
C ALA A 625 11.52 -28.84 22.36
N VAL A 626 12.64 -28.24 22.72
CA VAL A 626 13.20 -27.11 21.96
C VAL A 626 13.54 -27.54 20.53
N GLY A 627 13.18 -26.73 19.54
CA GLY A 627 13.47 -26.95 18.11
C GLY A 627 12.55 -27.93 17.39
N SER A 628 11.50 -28.40 18.05
CA SER A 628 10.46 -29.27 17.46
C SER A 628 9.13 -28.50 17.30
N ASN A 629 8.21 -29.10 16.57
CA ASN A 629 6.82 -28.65 16.52
C ASN A 629 6.12 -29.11 17.80
N ASN A 630 5.71 -28.19 18.64
CA ASN A 630 5.32 -28.39 20.03
C ASN A 630 3.83 -28.18 20.24
N PRO A 631 3.11 -29.06 20.95
CA PRO A 631 1.71 -28.86 21.26
C PRO A 631 1.50 -27.72 22.26
N VAL A 632 0.49 -26.89 21.96
CA VAL A 632 -0.02 -25.88 22.87
C VAL A 632 -1.16 -26.45 23.68
N THR A 633 -1.09 -26.29 25.02
CA THR A 633 -2.20 -26.68 25.89
C THR A 633 -3.48 -25.93 25.47
N ALA A 634 -4.60 -26.63 25.47
CA ALA A 634 -5.88 -26.05 25.10
C ALA A 634 -6.17 -24.76 25.89
N PHE A 635 -6.61 -23.73 25.19
CA PHE A 635 -6.90 -22.41 25.76
C PHE A 635 -8.16 -21.78 25.13
N ARG A 636 -8.64 -20.72 25.72
CA ARG A 636 -9.76 -19.92 25.21
C ARG A 636 -9.24 -18.61 24.63
N LEU A 637 -9.49 -18.37 23.35
CA LEU A 637 -9.19 -17.11 22.67
C LEU A 637 -10.44 -16.21 22.73
N PRO A 638 -10.41 -15.07 23.42
CA PRO A 638 -11.56 -14.19 23.52
C PRO A 638 -12.05 -13.71 22.16
N HIS A 639 -13.34 -13.44 22.05
CA HIS A 639 -13.89 -12.75 20.87
C HIS A 639 -13.32 -11.33 20.74
N ARG A 640 -13.28 -10.81 19.50
CA ARG A 640 -12.76 -9.45 19.22
C ARG A 640 -11.36 -9.20 19.82
N SER A 641 -10.48 -10.21 19.76
CA SER A 641 -9.15 -10.14 20.34
C SER A 641 -8.06 -10.41 19.32
N VAL A 642 -6.87 -9.95 19.65
CA VAL A 642 -5.61 -10.36 19.04
C VAL A 642 -4.64 -10.73 20.14
N SER A 643 -4.01 -11.89 20.05
CA SER A 643 -2.96 -12.33 20.97
C SER A 643 -1.67 -12.62 20.20
N ILE A 644 -0.54 -12.23 20.75
CA ILE A 644 0.78 -12.47 20.17
C ILE A 644 1.71 -13.08 21.24
N TRP A 645 2.34 -14.19 20.91
CA TRP A 645 3.31 -14.84 21.78
C TRP A 645 4.66 -14.90 21.09
N VAL A 646 5.70 -14.48 21.80
CA VAL A 646 7.02 -14.19 21.24
C VAL A 646 8.08 -15.03 21.91
N SER A 647 8.91 -15.67 21.10
CA SER A 647 10.18 -16.25 21.54
C SER A 647 11.33 -15.65 20.72
N THR A 648 12.27 -15.04 21.42
CA THR A 648 13.50 -14.53 20.82
C THR A 648 14.61 -15.57 21.00
N GLY A 649 14.97 -16.22 19.90
CA GLY A 649 16.09 -17.16 19.85
C GLY A 649 17.27 -16.61 19.03
N SER A 650 18.41 -17.26 19.10
CA SER A 650 19.52 -16.92 18.19
C SER A 650 19.13 -17.23 16.74
N VAL A 651 19.40 -16.27 15.85
CA VAL A 651 19.21 -16.42 14.41
C VAL A 651 20.59 -16.63 13.79
N GLY A 652 20.77 -17.73 13.05
CA GLY A 652 21.92 -17.86 12.13
C GLY A 652 21.71 -16.97 10.90
N PRO A 653 22.71 -16.83 10.01
CA PRO A 653 22.56 -15.99 8.83
C PRO A 653 21.32 -16.44 8.02
N SER A 654 20.42 -15.49 7.74
CA SER A 654 19.18 -15.74 7.02
C SER A 654 18.85 -14.53 6.16
N ILE A 655 18.74 -14.72 4.84
CA ILE A 655 18.36 -13.68 3.90
C ILE A 655 16.84 -13.61 3.86
N GLY A 656 16.29 -12.42 4.10
CA GLY A 656 14.87 -12.11 3.99
C GLY A 656 14.52 -11.47 2.65
N SER A 657 15.35 -10.56 2.14
CA SER A 657 15.15 -9.93 0.83
C SER A 657 16.46 -9.52 0.17
N ILE A 658 16.41 -9.32 -1.16
CA ILE A 658 17.48 -8.72 -1.96
C ILE A 658 16.87 -7.64 -2.83
N THR A 659 17.37 -6.42 -2.72
CA THR A 659 16.87 -5.28 -3.49
C THR A 659 18.00 -4.64 -4.30
N PRO A 660 17.85 -4.60 -5.63
CA PRO A 660 16.88 -5.30 -6.45
C PRO A 660 17.16 -6.79 -6.55
N ARG A 661 16.16 -7.53 -7.07
CA ARG A 661 16.28 -8.97 -7.35
C ARG A 661 17.01 -9.28 -8.66
N ALA A 662 17.20 -8.25 -9.50
CA ALA A 662 17.91 -8.32 -10.75
C ALA A 662 18.86 -7.14 -10.90
N ALA A 663 20.10 -7.35 -11.32
CA ALA A 663 21.04 -6.27 -11.60
C ALA A 663 22.22 -6.74 -12.46
N ASN A 664 22.91 -5.78 -13.05
CA ASN A 664 24.14 -6.02 -13.82
C ASN A 664 25.35 -6.28 -12.89
N PRO A 665 26.37 -6.99 -13.34
CA PRO A 665 27.67 -6.97 -12.71
C PRO A 665 28.18 -5.52 -12.56
N GLY A 666 28.63 -5.19 -11.34
CA GLY A 666 29.06 -3.82 -11.00
C GLY A 666 27.98 -2.96 -10.33
N ALA A 667 26.70 -3.32 -10.44
CA ALA A 667 25.62 -2.63 -9.74
C ALA A 667 25.61 -2.94 -8.24
N THR A 668 25.09 -2.02 -7.45
CA THR A 668 24.91 -2.20 -6.00
C THR A 668 23.61 -2.93 -5.70
N VAL A 669 23.68 -3.88 -4.76
CA VAL A 669 22.51 -4.57 -4.20
C VAL A 669 22.52 -4.47 -2.68
N THR A 670 21.33 -4.46 -2.10
CA THR A 670 21.13 -4.56 -0.66
C THR A 670 20.57 -5.94 -0.34
N VAL A 671 21.20 -6.66 0.58
CA VAL A 671 20.74 -7.93 1.13
C VAL A 671 20.27 -7.66 2.56
N SER A 672 19.00 -7.85 2.82
CA SER A 672 18.36 -7.62 4.11
C SER A 672 17.99 -8.96 4.76
N GLY A 673 18.09 -9.03 6.08
CA GLY A 673 17.83 -10.27 6.81
C GLY A 673 18.23 -10.19 8.28
N ALA A 674 18.80 -11.28 8.81
CA ALA A 674 19.26 -11.33 10.20
C ALA A 674 20.38 -12.34 10.38
N GLY A 675 21.14 -12.19 11.47
CA GLY A 675 22.20 -13.12 11.86
C GLY A 675 23.45 -13.06 10.97
N PHE A 676 23.64 -11.97 10.22
CA PHE A 676 24.82 -11.78 9.39
C PHE A 676 26.08 -11.48 10.22
N GLY A 677 25.89 -11.12 11.51
CA GLY A 677 26.95 -10.78 12.43
C GLY A 677 27.47 -9.33 12.27
N ALA A 678 28.02 -8.78 13.34
CA ALA A 678 28.60 -7.44 13.30
C ALA A 678 29.95 -7.40 12.56
N ALA A 679 30.67 -8.53 12.48
CA ALA A 679 31.89 -8.66 11.68
C ALA A 679 31.54 -9.24 10.32
N ALA A 680 32.17 -8.71 9.26
CA ALA A 680 31.94 -9.18 7.91
C ALA A 680 32.25 -10.67 7.74
N GLY A 681 31.29 -11.40 7.22
CA GLY A 681 31.42 -12.78 6.73
C GLY A 681 31.68 -12.81 5.22
N THR A 682 31.04 -13.73 4.52
CA THR A 682 31.16 -13.87 3.06
C THR A 682 29.77 -13.81 2.42
N LEU A 683 29.57 -12.86 1.52
CA LEU A 683 28.42 -12.81 0.60
C LEU A 683 28.83 -13.45 -0.71
N SER A 684 28.11 -14.45 -1.19
CA SER A 684 28.43 -15.21 -2.40
C SER A 684 27.28 -15.20 -3.40
N PHE A 685 27.61 -15.02 -4.67
CA PHE A 685 26.72 -15.23 -5.79
C PHE A 685 27.09 -16.52 -6.53
N THR A 686 26.10 -17.36 -6.81
CA THR A 686 26.29 -18.64 -7.50
C THR A 686 25.42 -18.67 -8.76
N SER A 687 26.02 -18.84 -9.95
CA SER A 687 25.36 -19.04 -11.23
C SER A 687 25.90 -20.29 -11.91
N GLY A 688 25.05 -21.28 -12.14
CA GLY A 688 25.47 -22.62 -12.59
C GLY A 688 26.45 -23.24 -11.58
N SER A 689 27.66 -23.59 -12.05
CA SER A 689 28.73 -24.14 -11.21
C SER A 689 29.71 -23.09 -10.65
N SER A 690 29.53 -21.82 -10.98
CA SER A 690 30.43 -20.76 -10.58
C SER A 690 29.91 -20.06 -9.32
N THR A 691 30.75 -19.94 -8.29
CA THR A 691 30.47 -19.16 -7.07
C THR A 691 31.52 -18.10 -6.91
N ILE A 692 31.10 -16.85 -6.79
CA ILE A 692 31.99 -15.69 -6.62
C ILE A 692 31.58 -14.91 -5.37
N ALA A 693 32.53 -14.62 -4.51
CA ALA A 693 32.33 -13.75 -3.36
C ALA A 693 32.21 -12.29 -3.81
N ALA A 694 31.21 -11.60 -3.29
CA ALA A 694 30.99 -10.18 -3.55
C ALA A 694 31.75 -9.32 -2.54
N ALA A 695 32.25 -8.16 -3.01
CA ALA A 695 32.81 -7.15 -2.14
C ALA A 695 31.65 -6.40 -1.44
N ALA A 696 31.55 -6.51 -0.13
CA ALA A 696 30.60 -5.76 0.67
C ALA A 696 31.13 -4.35 0.96
N ALA A 697 30.33 -3.34 0.64
CA ALA A 697 30.60 -1.95 0.98
C ALA A 697 30.18 -1.64 2.42
N LEU A 698 29.08 -2.24 2.87
CA LEU A 698 28.58 -2.19 4.24
C LEU A 698 28.23 -3.58 4.72
N TRP A 699 28.42 -3.80 6.04
CA TRP A 699 28.04 -5.03 6.69
C TRP A 699 27.52 -4.74 8.10
N SER A 700 26.34 -5.24 8.40
CA SER A 700 25.74 -5.26 9.74
C SER A 700 25.03 -6.58 9.96
N ASP A 701 24.54 -6.81 11.17
CA ASP A 701 23.81 -8.04 11.50
C ASP A 701 22.52 -8.26 10.68
N GLY A 702 21.88 -7.18 10.23
CA GLY A 702 20.60 -7.23 9.48
C GLY A 702 20.72 -6.78 8.02
N LYS A 703 21.87 -6.22 7.57
CA LYS A 703 21.98 -5.60 6.26
C LYS A 703 23.39 -5.65 5.69
N ILE A 704 23.49 -6.02 4.42
CA ILE A 704 24.72 -6.01 3.63
C ILE A 704 24.46 -5.22 2.37
N THR A 705 25.31 -4.23 2.07
CA THR A 705 25.34 -3.57 0.76
C THR A 705 26.58 -4.04 0.02
N ALA A 706 26.42 -4.54 -1.20
CA ALA A 706 27.51 -5.14 -1.96
C ALA A 706 27.35 -4.89 -3.45
N VAL A 707 28.47 -5.05 -4.18
CA VAL A 707 28.49 -4.96 -5.62
C VAL A 707 28.30 -6.35 -6.22
N VAL A 708 27.41 -6.47 -7.21
CA VAL A 708 27.21 -7.70 -7.98
C VAL A 708 28.54 -8.07 -8.64
N PRO A 709 29.10 -9.27 -8.41
CA PRO A 709 30.38 -9.67 -8.97
C PRO A 709 30.26 -9.95 -10.47
N ALA A 710 31.39 -9.97 -11.19
CA ALA A 710 31.47 -10.38 -12.59
C ALA A 710 31.20 -11.89 -12.70
N ILE A 711 29.93 -12.29 -12.70
CA ILE A 711 29.44 -13.67 -12.81
C ILE A 711 28.59 -13.81 -14.06
N ALA A 712 28.39 -15.04 -14.54
CA ALA A 712 27.62 -15.30 -15.75
C ALA A 712 26.17 -14.82 -15.58
N ALA A 713 25.65 -14.14 -16.61
CA ALA A 713 24.27 -13.69 -16.67
C ALA A 713 23.27 -14.87 -16.62
N GLY A 714 22.09 -14.59 -16.07
CA GLY A 714 21.01 -15.56 -15.89
C GLY A 714 20.68 -15.77 -14.41
N ALA A 715 19.90 -16.82 -14.15
CA ALA A 715 19.48 -17.18 -12.81
C ALA A 715 20.69 -17.49 -11.90
N ALA A 716 20.72 -16.87 -10.76
CA ALA A 716 21.74 -17.02 -9.73
C ALA A 716 21.08 -17.18 -8.36
N THR A 717 21.86 -17.58 -7.37
CA THR A 717 21.47 -17.57 -5.96
C THR A 717 22.49 -16.79 -5.14
N VAL A 718 22.02 -16.15 -4.09
CA VAL A 718 22.84 -15.38 -3.14
C VAL A 718 22.82 -16.07 -1.79
N THR A 719 23.98 -16.20 -1.15
CA THR A 719 24.12 -16.75 0.21
C THR A 719 25.03 -15.90 1.05
N VAL A 720 24.76 -15.84 2.35
CA VAL A 720 25.61 -15.23 3.37
C VAL A 720 26.21 -16.32 4.24
N THR A 721 27.54 -16.35 4.40
CA THR A 721 28.22 -17.27 5.29
C THR A 721 28.86 -16.48 6.44
N GLN A 722 28.51 -16.84 7.68
CA GLN A 722 29.09 -16.30 8.91
C GLN A 722 29.67 -17.42 9.75
N GLY A 723 30.99 -17.43 9.89
CA GLY A 723 31.70 -18.54 10.52
C GLY A 723 31.48 -19.86 9.75
N THR A 724 30.85 -20.84 10.37
CA THR A 724 30.52 -22.14 9.77
C THR A 724 29.08 -22.25 9.29
N GLN A 725 28.26 -21.19 9.48
CA GLN A 725 26.84 -21.21 9.13
C GLN A 725 26.62 -20.47 7.82
N THR A 726 25.79 -21.05 6.95
CA THR A 726 25.38 -20.44 5.67
C THR A 726 23.86 -20.25 5.67
N SER A 727 23.42 -19.09 5.13
CA SER A 727 22.02 -18.73 4.99
C SER A 727 21.26 -19.65 4.00
N ASN A 728 19.94 -19.45 3.92
CA ASN A 728 19.16 -19.85 2.76
C ASN A 728 19.77 -19.26 1.48
N ALA A 729 19.56 -19.94 0.35
CA ALA A 729 19.91 -19.45 -0.98
C ALA A 729 18.74 -18.58 -1.50
N ALA A 730 18.94 -17.28 -1.61
CA ALA A 730 17.95 -16.37 -2.13
C ALA A 730 18.10 -16.23 -3.65
N PRO A 731 17.00 -16.25 -4.44
CA PRO A 731 17.06 -16.12 -5.89
C PRO A 731 17.49 -14.72 -6.31
N PHE A 732 18.25 -14.65 -7.41
CA PHE A 732 18.73 -13.40 -7.99
C PHE A 732 18.89 -13.56 -9.52
N LEU A 733 18.58 -12.51 -10.28
CA LEU A 733 18.82 -12.49 -11.72
C LEU A 733 20.02 -11.61 -12.04
N VAL A 734 21.06 -12.18 -12.66
CA VAL A 734 22.21 -11.41 -13.15
C VAL A 734 21.94 -10.96 -14.58
N ASN A 735 21.80 -9.66 -14.80
CA ASN A 735 21.65 -9.06 -16.12
C ASN A 735 23.03 -8.92 -16.81
N THR A 736 23.09 -8.69 -18.12
CA THR A 736 24.35 -8.70 -18.85
C THR A 736 25.04 -7.36 -18.89
N SER A 737 24.58 -6.26 -19.17
CA SER A 737 25.25 -4.95 -19.25
C SER A 737 24.21 -3.83 -19.33
N VAL A 738 24.57 -2.62 -19.69
CA VAL A 738 23.58 -1.56 -19.93
C VAL A 738 22.48 -2.10 -20.85
N LEU A 739 21.25 -2.09 -20.35
CA LEU A 739 20.08 -2.54 -21.10
C LEU A 739 19.45 -1.36 -21.81
N LEU A 740 18.99 -1.58 -23.04
CA LEU A 740 18.27 -0.61 -23.84
C LEU A 740 16.91 -1.16 -24.20
N PRO A 741 15.85 -0.34 -24.25
CA PRO A 741 14.57 -0.76 -24.77
C PRO A 741 14.68 -1.10 -26.26
N VAL A 742 14.19 -2.26 -26.65
CA VAL A 742 14.17 -2.75 -28.03
C VAL A 742 12.76 -3.19 -28.38
N ASN A 743 12.20 -2.56 -29.39
CA ASN A 743 10.89 -2.91 -29.94
C ASN A 743 11.04 -4.08 -30.92
N PHE A 744 10.54 -5.23 -30.53
CA PHE A 744 10.41 -6.40 -31.41
C PHE A 744 9.02 -6.40 -32.03
N SER A 745 8.92 -6.31 -33.33
CA SER A 745 7.64 -6.45 -34.02
C SER A 745 7.67 -7.67 -34.95
N VAL A 746 6.60 -8.45 -34.95
CA VAL A 746 6.40 -9.60 -35.78
C VAL A 746 5.13 -9.48 -36.61
N SER A 747 5.20 -9.76 -37.92
CA SER A 747 4.04 -9.81 -38.83
C SER A 747 3.81 -11.23 -39.33
N GLY A 748 2.64 -11.48 -39.90
CA GLY A 748 2.33 -12.77 -40.49
C GLY A 748 2.17 -13.91 -39.47
N LEU A 749 1.75 -13.63 -38.26
CA LEU A 749 1.45 -14.64 -37.27
C LEU A 749 0.45 -15.69 -37.78
N PRO A 750 0.53 -16.96 -37.32
CA PRO A 750 -0.46 -17.98 -37.63
C PRO A 750 -1.83 -17.60 -37.03
N ALA A 751 -2.88 -18.32 -37.39
CA ALA A 751 -4.18 -18.18 -36.72
C ALA A 751 -4.04 -18.65 -35.28
N LEU A 752 -4.41 -17.76 -34.32
CA LEU A 752 -4.33 -18.01 -32.91
C LEU A 752 -5.71 -18.34 -32.32
N SER A 753 -5.78 -19.23 -31.35
CA SER A 753 -6.97 -19.43 -30.50
C SER A 753 -7.02 -18.40 -29.37
N ALA A 754 -8.15 -18.29 -28.71
CA ALA A 754 -8.33 -17.35 -27.60
C ALA A 754 -7.41 -17.65 -26.38
N THR A 755 -6.90 -18.88 -26.29
CA THR A 755 -5.99 -19.31 -25.20
C THR A 755 -4.52 -19.36 -25.62
N ASP A 756 -4.20 -18.99 -26.86
CA ASP A 756 -2.83 -18.99 -27.35
C ASP A 756 -2.12 -17.69 -26.96
N VAL A 757 -0.86 -17.80 -26.57
CA VAL A 757 -0.02 -16.66 -26.19
C VAL A 757 1.23 -16.68 -27.08
N VAL A 758 1.51 -15.57 -27.75
CA VAL A 758 2.76 -15.40 -28.49
C VAL A 758 3.85 -14.92 -27.56
N MET A 759 5.00 -15.58 -27.61
CA MET A 759 6.16 -15.27 -26.76
C MET A 759 7.40 -15.08 -27.62
N LEU A 760 8.42 -14.42 -27.09
CA LEU A 760 9.75 -14.27 -27.65
C LEU A 760 10.75 -15.08 -26.83
N SER A 761 11.66 -15.80 -27.48
CA SER A 761 12.77 -16.45 -26.79
C SER A 761 14.04 -16.36 -27.62
N GLY A 762 15.20 -16.19 -26.98
CA GLY A 762 16.45 -15.93 -27.69
C GLY A 762 17.72 -16.27 -26.92
N SER A 763 18.85 -15.85 -27.46
CA SER A 763 20.19 -16.30 -27.09
C SER A 763 20.79 -15.63 -25.84
N VAL A 764 20.11 -14.65 -25.25
CA VAL A 764 20.57 -13.94 -24.04
C VAL A 764 19.55 -14.10 -22.94
N ALA A 765 19.96 -13.85 -21.69
CA ALA A 765 19.09 -14.01 -20.54
C ALA A 765 17.84 -13.13 -20.62
N GLU A 766 18.01 -11.91 -21.07
CA GLU A 766 16.97 -10.91 -21.28
C GLU A 766 15.98 -11.31 -22.41
N LEU A 767 16.32 -12.28 -23.21
CA LEU A 767 15.42 -12.92 -24.19
C LEU A 767 15.06 -14.36 -23.78
N GLY A 768 15.20 -14.73 -22.51
CA GLY A 768 14.72 -16.00 -21.96
C GLY A 768 15.60 -17.23 -22.21
N ASN A 769 16.82 -17.10 -22.76
CA ASN A 769 17.77 -18.21 -22.97
C ASN A 769 17.13 -19.45 -23.66
N TRP A 770 16.32 -19.23 -24.66
CA TRP A 770 15.60 -20.27 -25.43
C TRP A 770 14.55 -21.04 -24.62
N ALA A 771 14.03 -20.43 -23.54
CA ALA A 771 12.95 -21.02 -22.77
C ALA A 771 11.65 -21.15 -23.61
N THR A 772 10.83 -22.12 -23.24
CA THR A 772 9.57 -22.44 -23.94
C THR A 772 8.35 -22.37 -23.04
N SER A 773 8.52 -22.07 -21.76
CA SER A 773 7.40 -21.90 -20.81
C SER A 773 6.96 -20.44 -20.74
N PHE A 774 5.72 -20.20 -20.34
CA PHE A 774 5.20 -18.86 -20.10
C PHE A 774 6.12 -18.04 -19.18
N ASN A 775 6.64 -18.65 -18.15
CA ASN A 775 7.47 -17.98 -17.14
C ASN A 775 8.94 -17.83 -17.54
N GLY A 776 9.42 -18.56 -18.51
CA GLY A 776 10.82 -18.53 -18.94
C GLY A 776 11.05 -17.73 -20.23
N ALA A 777 10.11 -17.77 -21.16
CA ALA A 777 10.15 -16.95 -22.38
C ALA A 777 9.71 -15.51 -22.07
N ILE A 778 10.02 -14.57 -22.93
CA ILE A 778 9.72 -13.15 -22.77
C ILE A 778 8.40 -12.81 -23.48
N GLY A 779 7.64 -11.95 -22.91
CA GLY A 779 6.32 -11.55 -23.34
C GLY A 779 5.30 -11.74 -22.21
N PRO A 780 4.00 -11.76 -22.50
CA PRO A 780 3.40 -12.00 -23.84
C PRO A 780 3.65 -10.89 -24.84
N VAL A 781 3.73 -11.29 -26.11
CA VAL A 781 3.73 -10.35 -27.25
C VAL A 781 2.34 -9.72 -27.35
N THR A 782 2.28 -8.42 -27.39
CA THR A 782 1.04 -7.66 -27.55
C THR A 782 0.54 -7.78 -28.99
N LEU A 783 -0.75 -8.08 -29.19
CA LEU A 783 -1.35 -8.35 -30.48
C LEU A 783 -2.29 -7.19 -30.90
N PRO A 784 -1.81 -6.23 -31.72
CA PRO A 784 -2.65 -5.14 -32.18
C PRO A 784 -3.79 -5.61 -33.09
N PRO A 785 -4.92 -4.89 -33.18
CA PRO A 785 -6.07 -5.26 -34.00
C PRO A 785 -5.75 -5.38 -35.50
N THR A 786 -4.71 -4.71 -35.98
CA THR A 786 -4.26 -4.74 -37.38
C THR A 786 -3.48 -6.00 -37.76
N GLY A 787 -3.31 -6.92 -36.83
CA GLY A 787 -2.50 -8.13 -36.98
C GLY A 787 -1.01 -7.91 -36.73
N GLY A 788 -0.30 -9.02 -36.53
CA GLY A 788 1.07 -8.97 -36.05
C GLY A 788 1.20 -8.96 -34.55
N GLY A 789 2.40 -8.73 -34.04
CA GLY A 789 2.69 -8.65 -32.61
C GLY A 789 3.75 -7.60 -32.33
N LEU A 790 3.68 -7.01 -31.17
CA LEU A 790 4.59 -5.97 -30.68
C LEU A 790 5.02 -6.29 -29.25
N LEU A 791 6.31 -6.17 -28.98
CA LEU A 791 6.88 -6.39 -27.66
C LEU A 791 8.12 -5.51 -27.49
N THR A 792 8.16 -4.72 -26.44
CA THR A 792 9.39 -4.03 -26.04
C THR A 792 10.08 -4.83 -24.95
N VAL A 793 11.38 -5.03 -25.09
CA VAL A 793 12.22 -5.77 -24.14
C VAL A 793 13.51 -5.00 -23.91
N SER A 794 13.96 -4.92 -22.67
CA SER A 794 15.30 -4.42 -22.37
C SER A 794 16.36 -5.45 -22.72
N VAL A 795 17.23 -5.11 -23.67
CA VAL A 795 18.27 -5.99 -24.20
C VAL A 795 19.64 -5.33 -24.09
N PRO A 796 20.73 -6.10 -23.86
CA PRO A 796 22.07 -5.54 -23.72
C PRO A 796 22.50 -4.68 -24.90
N ALA A 797 22.97 -3.46 -24.61
CA ALA A 797 23.49 -2.53 -25.59
C ALA A 797 24.65 -3.16 -26.39
N GLY A 798 24.63 -3.03 -27.71
CA GLY A 798 25.64 -3.58 -28.62
C GLY A 798 25.64 -5.09 -28.77
N ALA A 799 24.72 -5.81 -28.15
CA ALA A 799 24.66 -7.26 -28.24
C ALA A 799 24.24 -7.74 -29.64
N ALA A 800 24.91 -8.81 -30.11
CA ALA A 800 24.43 -9.58 -31.24
C ALA A 800 23.53 -10.72 -30.70
N VAL A 801 22.24 -10.66 -30.99
CA VAL A 801 21.26 -11.60 -30.46
C VAL A 801 20.68 -12.47 -31.56
N GLN A 802 20.34 -13.71 -31.21
CA GLN A 802 19.49 -14.58 -32.00
C GLN A 802 18.19 -14.82 -31.26
N PHE A 803 17.07 -14.89 -31.96
CA PHE A 803 15.77 -15.08 -31.33
C PHE A 803 14.76 -15.71 -32.28
N LYS A 804 13.67 -16.19 -31.73
CA LYS A 804 12.46 -16.66 -32.41
C LYS A 804 11.22 -16.28 -31.60
N PHE A 805 10.12 -16.16 -32.33
CA PHE A 805 8.81 -16.15 -31.69
C PHE A 805 8.30 -17.59 -31.56
N LEU A 806 7.45 -17.81 -30.58
CA LEU A 806 6.76 -19.08 -30.35
C LEU A 806 5.31 -18.81 -29.92
N VAL A 807 4.43 -19.76 -30.24
CA VAL A 807 3.07 -19.78 -29.71
C VAL A 807 3.04 -20.80 -28.58
N LEU A 808 2.65 -20.35 -27.39
CA LEU A 808 2.32 -21.21 -26.26
C LEU A 808 0.81 -21.44 -26.27
N HIS A 809 0.38 -22.68 -26.48
CA HIS A 809 -1.03 -23.03 -26.54
C HIS A 809 -1.64 -23.24 -25.14
N GLY A 810 -2.95 -23.07 -25.04
CA GLY A 810 -3.67 -23.25 -23.77
C GLY A 810 -3.60 -24.65 -23.17
N ASP A 811 -3.20 -25.67 -23.94
CA ASP A 811 -2.94 -27.04 -23.49
C ASP A 811 -1.48 -27.25 -23.01
N GLY A 812 -0.64 -26.20 -23.05
CA GLY A 812 0.76 -26.21 -22.68
C GLY A 812 1.72 -26.65 -23.81
N SER A 813 1.20 -27.01 -24.98
CA SER A 813 2.06 -27.31 -26.15
C SER A 813 2.66 -26.03 -26.72
N VAL A 814 3.79 -26.18 -27.46
CA VAL A 814 4.55 -25.04 -27.99
C VAL A 814 4.75 -25.21 -29.49
N THR A 815 4.42 -24.18 -30.26
CA THR A 815 4.73 -24.10 -31.68
C THR A 815 5.78 -23.01 -31.89
N TRP A 816 6.97 -23.41 -32.36
CA TRP A 816 8.00 -22.48 -32.80
C TRP A 816 7.76 -22.05 -34.23
N GLU A 817 8.11 -20.82 -34.59
CA GLU A 817 8.26 -20.45 -35.98
C GLU A 817 9.33 -21.33 -36.65
N HIS A 818 9.11 -21.68 -37.92
CA HIS A 818 10.02 -22.51 -38.69
C HIS A 818 11.29 -21.74 -39.14
N GLY A 819 12.17 -22.37 -39.89
CA GLY A 819 13.32 -21.74 -40.54
C GLY A 819 14.49 -21.45 -39.58
N ALA A 820 15.37 -20.54 -39.97
CA ALA A 820 16.53 -20.13 -39.16
C ALA A 820 16.13 -19.14 -38.05
N ASN A 821 16.97 -19.02 -37.00
CA ASN A 821 16.79 -17.99 -36.00
C ASN A 821 16.89 -16.61 -36.66
N HIS A 822 16.04 -15.68 -36.25
CA HIS A 822 16.26 -14.27 -36.51
C HIS A 822 17.54 -13.80 -35.81
N SER A 823 18.18 -12.78 -36.35
CA SER A 823 19.39 -12.20 -35.80
C SER A 823 19.30 -10.68 -35.85
N ALA A 824 19.69 -10.03 -34.75
CA ALA A 824 19.77 -8.58 -34.69
C ALA A 824 21.03 -8.16 -33.94
N THR A 825 21.54 -6.96 -34.24
CA THR A 825 22.54 -6.27 -33.42
C THR A 825 21.85 -5.11 -32.75
N ILE A 826 21.84 -5.13 -31.44
CA ILE A 826 21.21 -4.09 -30.62
C ILE A 826 22.05 -2.81 -30.71
N PRO A 827 21.46 -1.61 -30.81
CA PRO A 827 22.21 -0.36 -30.84
C PRO A 827 23.05 -0.19 -29.58
N ALA A 828 24.05 0.67 -29.62
CA ALA A 828 24.89 1.01 -28.47
C ALA A 828 24.22 2.00 -27.53
N SER A 829 23.16 2.71 -27.97
CA SER A 829 22.40 3.69 -27.22
C SER A 829 21.04 3.93 -27.86
N GLY A 830 20.09 4.53 -27.12
CA GLY A 830 18.76 4.85 -27.59
C GLY A 830 17.82 3.65 -27.63
N VAL A 831 16.72 3.77 -28.37
CA VAL A 831 15.71 2.69 -28.56
C VAL A 831 16.04 1.86 -29.78
N GLY A 832 16.06 0.54 -29.63
CA GLY A 832 16.24 -0.40 -30.75
C GLY A 832 14.88 -0.73 -31.41
N ASN A 833 14.88 -0.99 -32.73
CA ASN A 833 13.71 -1.48 -33.45
C ASN A 833 14.09 -2.69 -34.28
N VAL A 834 13.42 -3.81 -34.07
CA VAL A 834 13.66 -5.07 -34.77
C VAL A 834 12.32 -5.58 -35.31
N ALA A 835 12.15 -5.54 -36.63
CA ALA A 835 10.94 -5.99 -37.28
C ALA A 835 11.22 -7.28 -38.08
N VAL A 836 10.39 -8.30 -37.91
CA VAL A 836 10.52 -9.59 -38.60
C VAL A 836 9.17 -10.09 -39.11
N VAL A 837 9.22 -11.11 -39.96
CA VAL A 837 8.02 -11.82 -40.43
C VAL A 837 8.08 -13.24 -39.86
N TRP A 838 6.96 -13.70 -39.30
CA TRP A 838 6.82 -15.08 -38.82
C TRP A 838 7.15 -16.06 -39.92
N GLN A 839 8.01 -17.00 -39.64
CA GLN A 839 8.43 -18.03 -40.58
C GLN A 839 7.51 -19.25 -40.43
N ASN A 840 6.65 -19.52 -41.48
CA ASN A 840 5.70 -20.64 -41.49
C ASN A 840 6.38 -21.98 -41.83
#